data_104482283eed8ba2f648768663d52162
#
_entry.id   104482283eed8ba2f648768663d52162
#
_cell.length_a   1.000
_cell.length_b   1.000
_cell.length_c   1.000
_cell.angle_alpha   90.00
_cell.angle_beta   90.00
_cell.angle_gamma   90.00
#
_symmetry.space_group_name_H-M   'P 1'
#
loop_
_entity.id
_entity.type
_entity.pdbx_description
1 polymer ?
#
loop_
_entity_poly.entity_id
_entity_poly.type
_entity_poly.pdbx_seq_one_letter_code
_entity_poly.pdbx_strand_id
1 'polypeptide(L)'
;MTEQEIEAENKAIAKEYKELLKISYQTLTEEDKLLIRRAFDIAVRAHSDQRRKSGEAYIFHPIAVAKIVASDIGLGATSIAAALMHDVIEDSEITAEQIIAELSRKDEKVHEVVSVDRATKVAHIVEGLTKMAKVKTSEEISLQAENYRKMLLTLNDDVRVILIKIADRLHNMQTMVSMADYKQAKIASETLYIYAPLAHRLGLYNIKLMLEDLGLRYTEPEVYNDILQKMQESKEEQEAYIKQVTDVLSASLDAENIEYSIKGRPKSIYSIHRKMVKQGVTFDEVYDKYAIRIVYQSEPSQEKFLAWKIYSIVTDHYRPSPSRLRDWISAPKSTGYEALHITVMGPKGRWVEIQVRSERMDEIAEKGYAAHYKYKNADSEENSLDIWINQLKEVLESSESNAVEFVEDFKLNLYSKEIYVFTPKGEIKSLPKGATTLDFAFAIHSEVGTRTRGTRVNGKLVPLNYVLNSGDQVEVITSANQKPSASWLDYVTTARAKNKIKNVLNESTKKIAEEGKEILERKLRHLKIDINDNIINEMVVYFKIKTSLDLFYRVGVGTIDNTQIKEFANNRGNSFFNFVKSKIIRTKPAVNPELIDKNELTKNLDLLVFGKNEDKLEYKFASCCSPIPGDKVFGFITINEGIKVHRTDCPNAISLQSNFAYRIMQAKWIDSSQQEFKASINITGMDTMGLTNELTKIISSEMHVNIQSISLSGDAGIFKGQLTVIVQNNSILKKLIEKIKNIEGVDKVTRVYNN
;
A
#
# COMPACT_ATOMS: atom_id res chain seq x y z
N MET A 1 -18.47 -38.85 7.99
CA MET A 1 -17.16 -39.46 8.39
C MET A 1 -17.40 -40.71 9.18
N THR A 2 -16.59 -41.71 8.95
CA THR A 2 -16.59 -42.97 9.76
C THR A 2 -15.89 -42.71 11.10
N GLU A 3 -16.15 -43.55 12.11
CA GLU A 3 -15.46 -43.47 13.42
C GLU A 3 -13.94 -43.54 13.27
N GLN A 4 -13.42 -44.31 12.33
CA GLN A 4 -11.99 -44.43 12.03
C GLN A 4 -11.41 -43.13 11.44
N GLU A 5 -12.15 -42.41 10.58
CA GLU A 5 -11.76 -41.12 10.03
C GLU A 5 -11.72 -40.04 11.12
N ILE A 6 -12.69 -40.05 12.04
CA ILE A 6 -12.74 -39.10 13.17
C ILE A 6 -11.55 -39.35 14.12
N GLU A 7 -11.23 -40.61 14.42
CA GLU A 7 -10.09 -40.95 15.26
C GLU A 7 -8.75 -40.56 14.62
N ALA A 8 -8.61 -40.75 13.30
CA ALA A 8 -7.43 -40.35 12.55
C ALA A 8 -7.26 -38.83 12.54
N GLU A 9 -8.35 -38.08 12.34
CA GLU A 9 -8.35 -36.62 12.38
C GLU A 9 -7.98 -36.09 13.77
N ASN A 10 -8.56 -36.65 14.84
CA ASN A 10 -8.21 -36.28 16.22
C ASN A 10 -6.73 -36.54 16.54
N LYS A 11 -6.15 -37.65 16.04
CA LYS A 11 -4.72 -37.94 16.17
C LYS A 11 -3.87 -36.89 15.42
N ALA A 12 -4.30 -36.47 14.22
CA ALA A 12 -3.63 -35.45 13.45
C ALA A 12 -3.67 -34.08 14.15
N ILE A 13 -4.83 -33.65 14.66
CA ILE A 13 -5.00 -32.44 15.46
C ILE A 13 -4.09 -32.47 16.69
N ALA A 14 -4.07 -33.57 17.44
CA ALA A 14 -3.20 -33.72 18.60
C ALA A 14 -1.70 -33.66 18.24
N LYS A 15 -1.32 -34.17 17.07
CA LYS A 15 0.05 -34.09 16.56
C LYS A 15 0.44 -32.63 16.28
N GLU A 16 -0.38 -31.89 15.53
CA GLU A 16 -0.15 -30.50 15.20
C GLU A 16 -0.05 -29.59 16.46
N TYR A 17 -0.92 -29.84 17.44
CA TYR A 17 -0.85 -29.18 18.75
C TYR A 17 0.45 -29.47 19.51
N LYS A 18 0.90 -30.75 19.52
CA LYS A 18 2.20 -31.09 20.11
C LYS A 18 3.37 -30.41 19.43
N GLU A 19 3.32 -30.24 18.12
CA GLU A 19 4.33 -29.50 17.37
C GLU A 19 4.33 -28.02 17.76
N LEU A 20 3.16 -27.38 17.90
CA LEU A 20 3.05 -26.01 18.41
C LEU A 20 3.72 -25.85 19.78
N LEU A 21 3.45 -26.79 20.71
CA LEU A 21 4.09 -26.76 22.03
C LEU A 21 5.61 -26.95 21.96
N LYS A 22 6.12 -27.82 21.10
CA LYS A 22 7.58 -28.03 20.93
C LYS A 22 8.30 -26.76 20.47
N ILE A 23 7.70 -25.99 19.58
CA ILE A 23 8.26 -24.72 19.07
C ILE A 23 8.50 -23.72 20.21
N SER A 24 7.64 -23.72 21.23
CA SER A 24 7.63 -22.73 22.30
C SER A 24 8.16 -23.28 23.64
N TYR A 25 8.41 -24.58 23.75
CA TYR A 25 8.58 -25.30 25.02
C TYR A 25 9.67 -24.75 25.95
N GLN A 26 10.77 -24.27 25.42
CA GLN A 26 11.92 -23.81 26.22
C GLN A 26 11.65 -22.50 26.98
N THR A 27 10.62 -21.77 26.62
CA THR A 27 10.31 -20.45 27.16
C THR A 27 8.98 -20.37 27.91
N LEU A 28 8.19 -21.48 27.93
CA LEU A 28 6.86 -21.50 28.52
C LEU A 28 6.89 -21.93 30.00
N THR A 29 6.28 -21.12 30.88
CA THR A 29 5.94 -21.47 32.25
C THR A 29 4.78 -22.46 32.30
N GLU A 30 4.50 -23.06 33.45
CA GLU A 30 3.33 -23.96 33.60
C GLU A 30 2.00 -23.21 33.40
N GLU A 31 1.92 -21.94 33.86
CA GLU A 31 0.77 -21.07 33.56
C GLU A 31 0.60 -20.84 32.07
N ASP A 32 1.71 -20.65 31.33
CA ASP A 32 1.67 -20.49 29.86
C ASP A 32 1.11 -21.72 29.16
N LYS A 33 1.55 -22.91 29.56
CA LYS A 33 1.08 -24.19 29.03
C LYS A 33 -0.41 -24.38 29.29
N LEU A 34 -0.86 -24.03 30.50
CA LEU A 34 -2.28 -24.10 30.87
C LEU A 34 -3.13 -23.13 30.04
N LEU A 35 -2.64 -21.88 29.86
CA LEU A 35 -3.31 -20.89 29.04
C LEU A 35 -3.48 -21.36 27.60
N ILE A 36 -2.40 -21.82 26.96
CA ILE A 36 -2.42 -22.32 25.57
C ILE A 36 -3.33 -23.56 25.46
N ARG A 37 -3.31 -24.46 26.46
CA ARG A 37 -4.16 -25.63 26.47
C ARG A 37 -5.64 -25.25 26.50
N ARG A 38 -6.03 -24.37 27.40
CA ARG A 38 -7.44 -23.93 27.49
C ARG A 38 -7.90 -23.20 26.23
N ALA A 39 -7.06 -22.33 25.67
CA ALA A 39 -7.33 -21.67 24.41
C ALA A 39 -7.53 -22.66 23.25
N PHE A 40 -6.70 -23.70 23.19
CA PHE A 40 -6.84 -24.79 22.22
C PHE A 40 -8.15 -25.55 22.39
N ASP A 41 -8.51 -25.92 23.64
CA ASP A 41 -9.75 -26.69 23.94
C ASP A 41 -11.01 -25.83 23.58
N ILE A 42 -10.96 -24.49 23.79
CA ILE A 42 -12.02 -23.57 23.36
C ILE A 42 -12.12 -23.55 21.83
N ALA A 43 -10.98 -23.39 21.14
CA ALA A 43 -10.94 -23.32 19.67
C ALA A 43 -11.42 -24.64 19.02
N VAL A 44 -11.01 -25.82 19.52
CA VAL A 44 -11.47 -27.12 19.03
C VAL A 44 -12.99 -27.24 19.15
N ARG A 45 -13.56 -26.83 20.28
CA ARG A 45 -15.01 -26.89 20.52
C ARG A 45 -15.76 -25.87 19.63
N ALA A 46 -15.22 -24.65 19.49
CA ALA A 46 -15.86 -23.64 18.67
C ALA A 46 -15.93 -23.98 17.19
N HIS A 47 -14.95 -24.73 16.68
CA HIS A 47 -14.83 -25.11 15.28
C HIS A 47 -15.09 -26.59 14.97
N SER A 48 -15.73 -27.34 15.90
CA SER A 48 -15.94 -28.79 15.78
C SER A 48 -16.66 -29.22 14.50
N ASP A 49 -17.65 -28.41 14.06
CA ASP A 49 -18.50 -28.70 12.91
C ASP A 49 -18.07 -27.95 11.64
N GLN A 50 -16.98 -27.22 11.71
CA GLN A 50 -16.52 -26.36 10.62
C GLN A 50 -15.43 -27.06 9.81
N ARG A 51 -15.50 -26.86 8.46
CA ARG A 51 -14.51 -27.37 7.53
C ARG A 51 -14.04 -26.31 6.56
N ARG A 52 -12.79 -26.36 6.19
CA ARG A 52 -12.23 -25.52 5.14
C ARG A 52 -12.72 -25.98 3.76
N LYS A 53 -12.57 -25.14 2.75
CA LYS A 53 -12.88 -25.48 1.35
C LYS A 53 -12.06 -26.65 0.81
N SER A 54 -10.90 -26.91 1.38
CA SER A 54 -10.06 -28.09 1.13
C SER A 54 -10.66 -29.38 1.68
N GLY A 55 -11.69 -29.31 2.55
CA GLY A 55 -12.34 -30.47 3.22
C GLY A 55 -11.76 -30.81 4.60
N GLU A 56 -10.62 -30.26 4.99
CA GLU A 56 -9.98 -30.48 6.30
C GLU A 56 -10.72 -29.75 7.43
N ALA A 57 -10.58 -30.26 8.68
CA ALA A 57 -11.15 -29.60 9.86
C ALA A 57 -10.60 -28.16 10.02
N TYR A 58 -11.48 -27.21 10.34
CA TYR A 58 -11.11 -25.80 10.43
C TYR A 58 -10.01 -25.54 11.45
N ILE A 59 -9.96 -26.30 12.55
CA ILE A 59 -8.99 -26.16 13.65
C ILE A 59 -7.52 -26.18 13.19
N PHE A 60 -7.20 -26.83 12.06
CA PHE A 60 -5.84 -26.82 11.53
C PHE A 60 -5.35 -25.41 11.17
N HIS A 61 -6.28 -24.53 10.78
CA HIS A 61 -5.95 -23.14 10.48
C HIS A 61 -5.52 -22.34 11.72
N PRO A 62 -6.30 -22.25 12.81
CA PRO A 62 -5.86 -21.61 14.04
C PRO A 62 -4.54 -22.15 14.60
N ILE A 63 -4.32 -23.48 14.53
CA ILE A 63 -3.05 -24.08 14.96
C ILE A 63 -1.90 -23.59 14.09
N ALA A 64 -2.07 -23.54 12.76
CA ALA A 64 -1.04 -23.08 11.85
C ALA A 64 -0.74 -21.56 12.06
N VAL A 65 -1.76 -20.74 12.24
CA VAL A 65 -1.60 -19.32 12.60
C VAL A 65 -0.82 -19.18 13.91
N ALA A 66 -1.17 -19.96 14.94
CA ALA A 66 -0.47 -19.95 16.22
C ALA A 66 1.00 -20.42 16.08
N LYS A 67 1.30 -21.38 15.20
CA LYS A 67 2.68 -21.79 14.88
C LYS A 67 3.47 -20.62 14.25
N ILE A 68 2.90 -19.92 13.28
CA ILE A 68 3.55 -18.73 12.65
C ILE A 68 3.81 -17.66 13.71
N VAL A 69 2.83 -17.40 14.60
CA VAL A 69 2.96 -16.43 15.69
C VAL A 69 4.10 -16.80 16.65
N ALA A 70 4.25 -18.10 16.95
CA ALA A 70 5.27 -18.60 17.86
C ALA A 70 6.67 -18.68 17.21
N SER A 71 6.80 -19.21 15.98
CA SER A 71 8.06 -19.47 15.31
C SER A 71 8.60 -18.26 14.54
N ASP A 72 7.77 -17.72 13.63
CA ASP A 72 8.22 -16.75 12.65
C ASP A 72 8.15 -15.32 13.19
N ILE A 73 7.14 -15.03 14.05
CA ILE A 73 7.03 -13.74 14.72
C ILE A 73 7.73 -13.77 16.09
N GLY A 74 7.66 -14.89 16.82
CA GLY A 74 8.34 -15.05 18.12
C GLY A 74 7.59 -14.42 19.30
N LEU A 75 6.23 -14.37 19.25
CA LEU A 75 5.41 -13.86 20.34
C LEU A 75 5.15 -14.92 21.44
N GLY A 76 4.90 -14.44 22.66
CA GLY A 76 4.68 -15.27 23.83
C GLY A 76 3.27 -15.88 23.94
N ALA A 77 3.04 -16.64 25.00
CA ALA A 77 1.86 -17.47 25.23
C ALA A 77 0.51 -16.75 25.12
N THR A 78 0.42 -15.49 25.56
CA THR A 78 -0.80 -14.66 25.43
C THR A 78 -1.21 -14.49 23.96
N SER A 79 -0.24 -14.21 23.07
CA SER A 79 -0.48 -14.06 21.64
C SER A 79 -0.75 -15.41 20.95
N ILE A 80 -0.10 -16.49 21.39
CA ILE A 80 -0.34 -17.84 20.90
C ILE A 80 -1.78 -18.27 21.24
N ALA A 81 -2.23 -18.02 22.47
CA ALA A 81 -3.60 -18.28 22.91
C ALA A 81 -4.63 -17.47 22.11
N ALA A 82 -4.36 -16.19 21.89
CA ALA A 82 -5.21 -15.32 21.06
C ALA A 82 -5.25 -15.79 19.59
N ALA A 83 -4.11 -16.25 19.03
CA ALA A 83 -4.04 -16.78 17.67
C ALA A 83 -4.82 -18.09 17.50
N LEU A 84 -4.82 -18.97 18.52
CA LEU A 84 -5.67 -20.16 18.53
C LEU A 84 -7.16 -19.82 18.50
N MET A 85 -7.56 -18.71 19.07
CA MET A 85 -8.96 -18.29 19.19
C MET A 85 -9.34 -17.11 18.28
N HIS A 86 -8.52 -16.78 17.27
CA HIS A 86 -8.66 -15.53 16.51
C HIS A 86 -10.01 -15.38 15.78
N ASP A 87 -10.64 -16.49 15.39
CA ASP A 87 -11.94 -16.51 14.72
C ASP A 87 -13.09 -17.00 15.63
N VAL A 88 -12.82 -17.38 16.91
CA VAL A 88 -13.82 -17.96 17.81
C VAL A 88 -15.02 -17.03 18.02
N ILE A 89 -14.82 -15.74 18.28
CA ILE A 89 -15.92 -14.78 18.48
C ILE A 89 -16.65 -14.47 17.15
N GLU A 90 -15.95 -14.58 16.01
CA GLU A 90 -16.55 -14.31 14.69
C GLU A 90 -17.43 -15.48 14.21
N ASP A 91 -16.93 -16.70 14.38
CA ASP A 91 -17.49 -17.92 13.78
C ASP A 91 -18.30 -18.78 14.76
N SER A 92 -18.46 -18.35 16.02
CA SER A 92 -19.25 -19.07 17.03
C SER A 92 -20.06 -18.11 17.92
N GLU A 93 -20.87 -18.67 18.83
CA GLU A 93 -21.66 -17.89 19.80
C GLU A 93 -20.89 -17.55 21.09
N ILE A 94 -19.59 -17.88 21.14
CA ILE A 94 -18.75 -17.66 22.32
C ILE A 94 -18.40 -16.17 22.44
N THR A 95 -18.70 -15.59 23.59
CA THR A 95 -18.41 -14.17 23.87
C THR A 95 -17.05 -13.97 24.56
N ALA A 96 -16.56 -12.73 24.57
CA ALA A 96 -15.31 -12.38 25.25
C ALA A 96 -15.36 -12.69 26.75
N GLU A 97 -16.50 -12.45 27.40
CA GLU A 97 -16.71 -12.74 28.83
C GLU A 97 -16.62 -14.25 29.10
N GLN A 98 -17.16 -15.07 28.21
CA GLN A 98 -17.04 -16.53 28.30
C GLN A 98 -15.60 -17.00 28.12
N ILE A 99 -14.86 -16.41 27.17
CA ILE A 99 -13.43 -16.69 27.00
C ILE A 99 -12.67 -16.37 28.29
N ILE A 100 -12.90 -15.18 28.89
CA ILE A 100 -12.25 -14.79 30.15
C ILE A 100 -12.56 -15.80 31.27
N ALA A 101 -13.84 -16.17 31.43
CA ALA A 101 -14.27 -17.07 32.46
C ALA A 101 -13.65 -18.48 32.29
N GLU A 102 -13.60 -19.00 31.08
CA GLU A 102 -13.02 -20.32 30.80
C GLU A 102 -11.49 -20.35 30.92
N LEU A 103 -10.80 -19.30 30.43
CA LEU A 103 -9.34 -19.19 30.55
C LEU A 103 -8.90 -19.06 32.02
N SER A 104 -9.65 -18.31 32.86
CA SER A 104 -9.32 -18.07 34.27
C SER A 104 -9.95 -19.07 35.23
N ARG A 105 -10.68 -20.09 34.74
CA ARG A 105 -11.35 -21.07 35.56
C ARG A 105 -10.39 -21.75 36.55
N LYS A 106 -10.79 -21.85 37.80
CA LYS A 106 -10.08 -22.66 38.82
C LYS A 106 -10.42 -24.13 38.60
N ASP A 107 -9.40 -24.97 38.53
CA ASP A 107 -9.56 -26.43 38.42
C ASP A 107 -8.93 -27.05 39.67
N GLU A 108 -9.72 -27.85 40.42
CA GLU A 108 -9.26 -28.50 41.68
C GLU A 108 -8.08 -29.45 41.45
N LYS A 109 -7.87 -29.91 40.23
CA LYS A 109 -6.79 -30.85 39.87
C LYS A 109 -5.50 -30.17 39.41
N VAL A 110 -5.51 -28.85 39.22
CA VAL A 110 -4.37 -28.08 38.67
C VAL A 110 -4.01 -26.98 39.65
N HIS A 111 -2.80 -27.01 40.20
CA HIS A 111 -2.30 -26.02 41.15
C HIS A 111 -2.09 -24.64 40.51
N GLU A 112 -1.87 -24.58 39.21
CA GLU A 112 -1.65 -23.33 38.46
C GLU A 112 -2.99 -22.70 38.06
N VAL A 113 -3.06 -21.37 38.13
CA VAL A 113 -4.25 -20.61 37.76
C VAL A 113 -3.84 -19.50 36.82
N VAL A 114 -4.50 -19.41 35.68
CA VAL A 114 -4.35 -18.27 34.77
C VAL A 114 -5.00 -17.05 35.40
N SER A 115 -4.25 -15.96 35.54
CA SER A 115 -4.77 -14.72 36.12
C SER A 115 -5.88 -14.11 35.23
N VAL A 116 -6.89 -13.50 35.88
CA VAL A 116 -8.00 -12.84 35.18
C VAL A 116 -7.49 -11.71 34.28
N ASP A 117 -6.47 -10.93 34.71
CA ASP A 117 -5.84 -9.88 33.90
C ASP A 117 -5.28 -10.46 32.59
N ARG A 118 -4.62 -11.60 32.66
CA ARG A 118 -4.05 -12.27 31.47
C ARG A 118 -5.14 -12.82 30.55
N ALA A 119 -6.17 -13.44 31.10
CA ALA A 119 -7.33 -13.90 30.34
C ALA A 119 -8.05 -12.72 29.63
N THR A 120 -8.20 -11.60 30.34
CA THR A 120 -8.76 -10.36 29.78
C THR A 120 -7.92 -9.81 28.63
N LYS A 121 -6.59 -9.83 28.73
CA LYS A 121 -5.69 -9.43 27.64
C LYS A 121 -5.87 -10.31 26.41
N VAL A 122 -6.00 -11.63 26.58
CA VAL A 122 -6.25 -12.54 25.47
C VAL A 122 -7.59 -12.23 24.79
N ALA A 123 -8.68 -12.12 25.58
CA ALA A 123 -10.00 -11.81 25.05
C ALA A 123 -10.03 -10.46 24.31
N HIS A 124 -9.33 -9.44 24.82
CA HIS A 124 -9.24 -8.13 24.18
C HIS A 124 -8.56 -8.20 22.80
N ILE A 125 -7.48 -9.00 22.68
CA ILE A 125 -6.82 -9.23 21.38
C ILE A 125 -7.80 -9.92 20.41
N VAL A 126 -8.54 -10.94 20.85
CA VAL A 126 -9.51 -11.69 20.02
C VAL A 126 -10.66 -10.78 19.58
N GLU A 127 -11.19 -9.92 20.48
CA GLU A 127 -12.17 -8.91 20.10
C GLU A 127 -11.64 -7.93 19.06
N GLY A 128 -10.39 -7.48 19.22
CA GLY A 128 -9.72 -6.62 18.24
C GLY A 128 -9.68 -7.24 16.85
N LEU A 129 -9.39 -8.56 16.78
CA LEU A 129 -9.39 -9.33 15.53
C LEU A 129 -10.78 -9.41 14.89
N THR A 130 -11.83 -9.58 15.71
CA THR A 130 -13.24 -9.71 15.27
C THR A 130 -13.85 -8.39 14.82
N LYS A 131 -13.55 -7.27 15.50
CA LYS A 131 -14.06 -5.93 15.12
C LYS A 131 -13.67 -5.53 13.70
N MET A 132 -12.59 -6.10 13.17
CA MET A 132 -12.16 -5.91 11.79
C MET A 132 -13.08 -6.55 10.75
N ALA A 133 -13.80 -7.62 11.08
CA ALA A 133 -14.59 -8.42 10.13
C ALA A 133 -16.04 -7.94 9.95
N LYS A 134 -16.64 -7.27 10.93
CA LYS A 134 -18.10 -6.99 11.00
C LYS A 134 -18.61 -5.76 10.26
N VAL A 135 -17.91 -5.21 9.28
CA VAL A 135 -18.36 -3.99 8.58
C VAL A 135 -19.09 -4.30 7.30
N LYS A 136 -20.42 -4.20 7.34
CA LYS A 136 -21.29 -4.18 6.15
C LYS A 136 -21.68 -2.73 5.84
N THR A 137 -21.22 -2.18 4.71
CA THR A 137 -21.71 -0.93 4.12
C THR A 137 -21.98 -1.11 2.63
N SER A 138 -22.83 -0.26 2.06
CA SER A 138 -23.53 -0.48 0.78
C SER A 138 -22.76 -0.13 -0.50
N GLU A 139 -21.50 0.31 -0.44
CA GLU A 139 -20.70 0.65 -1.64
C GLU A 139 -19.32 -0.01 -1.59
N GLU A 140 -19.01 -0.87 -2.58
CA GLU A 140 -17.81 -1.77 -2.58
C GLU A 140 -16.45 -1.04 -2.50
N ILE A 141 -16.36 0.21 -2.92
CA ILE A 141 -15.08 0.97 -2.98
C ILE A 141 -14.80 1.69 -1.67
N SER A 142 -15.83 2.26 -1.08
CA SER A 142 -15.79 2.85 0.26
C SER A 142 -15.53 1.77 1.32
N LEU A 143 -15.99 0.54 1.08
CA LEU A 143 -15.90 -0.59 1.99
C LEU A 143 -14.45 -1.05 2.24
N GLN A 144 -13.62 -1.16 1.20
CA GLN A 144 -12.23 -1.59 1.37
C GLN A 144 -11.41 -0.52 2.09
N ALA A 145 -11.55 0.75 1.70
CA ALA A 145 -10.84 1.84 2.37
C ALA A 145 -11.28 1.99 3.83
N GLU A 146 -12.57 1.82 4.13
CA GLU A 146 -13.11 1.84 5.48
C GLU A 146 -12.66 0.63 6.32
N ASN A 147 -12.58 -0.56 5.72
CA ASN A 147 -12.03 -1.74 6.37
C ASN A 147 -10.54 -1.55 6.71
N TYR A 148 -9.79 -0.87 5.85
CA TYR A 148 -8.40 -0.52 6.13
C TYR A 148 -8.26 0.50 7.26
N ARG A 149 -9.07 1.54 7.23
CA ARG A 149 -9.10 2.52 8.29
C ARG A 149 -9.40 1.86 9.64
N LYS A 150 -10.36 0.95 9.69
CA LYS A 150 -10.72 0.21 10.92
C LYS A 150 -9.63 -0.78 11.35
N MET A 151 -9.02 -1.50 10.40
CA MET A 151 -7.85 -2.33 10.68
C MET A 151 -6.73 -1.50 11.31
N LEU A 152 -6.49 -0.30 10.81
CA LEU A 152 -5.46 0.58 11.34
C LEU A 152 -5.87 1.22 12.68
N LEU A 153 -7.16 1.45 12.93
CA LEU A 153 -7.67 1.92 14.22
C LEU A 153 -7.47 0.88 15.33
N THR A 154 -7.56 -0.42 15.02
CA THR A 154 -7.25 -1.48 16.00
C THR A 154 -5.77 -1.57 16.37
N LEU A 155 -4.85 -1.03 15.54
CA LEU A 155 -3.44 -0.80 15.92
C LEU A 155 -3.30 0.06 17.17
N ASN A 156 -4.28 0.94 17.38
CA ASN A 156 -4.25 1.88 18.48
C ASN A 156 -4.31 1.18 19.85
N ASP A 157 -4.99 0.03 19.91
CA ASP A 157 -5.26 -0.68 21.16
C ASP A 157 -4.15 -1.70 21.49
N ASP A 158 -3.76 -2.53 20.51
CA ASP A 158 -2.71 -3.55 20.71
C ASP A 158 -2.07 -3.97 19.38
N VAL A 159 -0.76 -3.77 19.23
CA VAL A 159 -0.01 -4.16 18.03
C VAL A 159 -0.05 -5.66 17.73
N ARG A 160 -0.27 -6.50 18.76
CA ARG A 160 -0.36 -7.96 18.60
C ARG A 160 -1.52 -8.38 17.72
N VAL A 161 -2.61 -7.60 17.68
CA VAL A 161 -3.76 -7.82 16.80
C VAL A 161 -3.31 -7.86 15.33
N ILE A 162 -2.47 -6.91 14.90
CA ILE A 162 -1.98 -6.88 13.53
C ILE A 162 -0.96 -7.97 13.25
N LEU A 163 -0.09 -8.27 14.21
CA LEU A 163 0.89 -9.34 14.06
C LEU A 163 0.19 -10.69 13.84
N ILE A 164 -0.89 -10.98 14.60
CA ILE A 164 -1.71 -12.16 14.41
C ILE A 164 -2.45 -12.12 13.06
N LYS A 165 -2.97 -10.95 12.66
CA LYS A 165 -3.66 -10.81 11.37
C LYS A 165 -2.73 -10.97 10.16
N ILE A 166 -1.45 -10.59 10.29
CA ILE A 166 -0.42 -10.86 9.27
C ILE A 166 -0.16 -12.37 9.19
N ALA A 167 -0.09 -13.06 10.34
CA ALA A 167 0.07 -14.53 10.39
C ALA A 167 -1.12 -15.26 9.75
N ASP A 168 -2.35 -14.84 10.09
CA ASP A 168 -3.59 -15.33 9.46
C ASP A 168 -3.56 -15.13 7.94
N ARG A 169 -3.22 -13.94 7.48
CA ARG A 169 -3.09 -13.63 6.04
C ARG A 169 -2.05 -14.51 5.37
N LEU A 170 -0.89 -14.72 5.99
CA LEU A 170 0.15 -15.59 5.44
C LEU A 170 -0.34 -17.02 5.27
N HIS A 171 -0.97 -17.60 6.30
CA HIS A 171 -1.50 -18.96 6.20
C HIS A 171 -2.64 -19.06 5.17
N ASN A 172 -3.52 -18.06 5.10
CA ASN A 172 -4.55 -17.98 4.06
C ASN A 172 -3.96 -17.95 2.66
N MET A 173 -2.88 -17.20 2.43
CA MET A 173 -2.16 -17.15 1.16
C MET A 173 -1.51 -18.50 0.80
N GLN A 174 -0.97 -19.23 1.77
CA GLN A 174 -0.36 -20.55 1.59
C GLN A 174 -1.38 -21.61 1.18
N THR A 175 -2.64 -21.49 1.64
CA THR A 175 -3.70 -22.48 1.45
C THR A 175 -4.76 -22.08 0.42
N MET A 176 -4.51 -21.05 -0.38
CA MET A 176 -5.50 -20.41 -1.27
C MET A 176 -5.80 -21.21 -2.56
N VAL A 177 -5.08 -22.29 -2.83
CA VAL A 177 -5.20 -23.10 -4.08
C VAL A 177 -6.64 -23.60 -4.31
N SER A 178 -7.40 -23.89 -3.24
CA SER A 178 -8.78 -24.38 -3.31
C SER A 178 -9.82 -23.28 -3.58
N MET A 179 -9.42 -22.05 -3.72
CA MET A 179 -10.32 -20.92 -4.00
C MET A 179 -10.44 -20.64 -5.51
N ALA A 180 -11.55 -20.02 -5.91
CA ALA A 180 -11.73 -19.58 -7.30
C ALA A 180 -10.72 -18.47 -7.68
N ASP A 181 -10.18 -18.50 -8.90
CA ASP A 181 -9.10 -17.64 -9.40
C ASP A 181 -9.31 -16.14 -9.16
N TYR A 182 -10.54 -15.64 -9.38
CA TYR A 182 -10.86 -14.22 -9.17
C TYR A 182 -10.74 -13.80 -7.70
N LYS A 183 -11.02 -14.73 -6.75
CA LYS A 183 -10.85 -14.49 -5.31
C LYS A 183 -9.37 -14.54 -4.93
N GLN A 184 -8.63 -15.50 -5.52
CA GLN A 184 -7.18 -15.59 -5.33
C GLN A 184 -6.50 -14.28 -5.74
N ALA A 185 -6.76 -13.77 -6.94
CA ALA A 185 -6.19 -12.52 -7.45
C ALA A 185 -6.55 -11.32 -6.58
N LYS A 186 -7.80 -11.22 -6.09
CA LYS A 186 -8.23 -10.13 -5.20
C LYS A 186 -7.48 -10.16 -3.87
N ILE A 187 -7.41 -11.31 -3.22
CA ILE A 187 -6.74 -11.48 -1.92
C ILE A 187 -5.23 -11.27 -2.08
N ALA A 188 -4.63 -11.76 -3.17
CA ALA A 188 -3.22 -11.61 -3.46
C ALA A 188 -2.85 -10.12 -3.69
N SER A 189 -3.64 -9.39 -4.48
CA SER A 189 -3.46 -7.95 -4.69
C SER A 189 -3.55 -7.17 -3.37
N GLU A 190 -4.55 -7.47 -2.54
CA GLU A 190 -4.69 -6.90 -1.20
C GLU A 190 -3.47 -7.20 -0.33
N THR A 191 -2.94 -8.41 -0.40
CA THR A 191 -1.78 -8.85 0.37
C THR A 191 -0.52 -8.09 -0.04
N LEU A 192 -0.24 -7.98 -1.34
CA LEU A 192 0.89 -7.20 -1.87
C LEU A 192 0.80 -5.72 -1.51
N TYR A 193 -0.43 -5.22 -1.46
CA TYR A 193 -0.69 -3.81 -1.28
C TYR A 193 -0.63 -3.33 0.17
N ILE A 194 -1.03 -4.18 1.13
CA ILE A 194 -1.20 -3.78 2.53
C ILE A 194 -0.39 -4.63 3.47
N TYR A 195 -0.59 -5.95 3.44
CA TYR A 195 0.02 -6.82 4.44
C TYR A 195 1.54 -6.95 4.29
N ALA A 196 2.04 -7.04 3.04
CA ALA A 196 3.48 -7.10 2.81
C ALA A 196 4.20 -5.78 3.21
N PRO A 197 3.70 -4.57 2.90
CA PRO A 197 4.24 -3.33 3.44
C PRO A 197 4.13 -3.18 4.95
N LEU A 198 3.01 -3.62 5.56
CA LEU A 198 2.86 -3.63 7.02
C LEU A 198 3.90 -4.56 7.66
N ALA A 199 4.05 -5.78 7.15
CA ALA A 199 5.07 -6.72 7.61
C ALA A 199 6.48 -6.12 7.49
N HIS A 200 6.76 -5.40 6.38
CA HIS A 200 8.02 -4.68 6.21
C HIS A 200 8.23 -3.61 7.30
N ARG A 201 7.21 -2.80 7.59
CA ARG A 201 7.30 -1.73 8.57
C ARG A 201 7.45 -2.26 10.00
N LEU A 202 6.82 -3.40 10.30
CA LEU A 202 6.96 -4.11 11.57
C LEU A 202 8.26 -4.93 11.67
N GLY A 203 9.14 -4.87 10.66
CA GLY A 203 10.41 -5.58 10.65
C GLY A 203 10.31 -7.09 10.34
N LEU A 204 9.13 -7.61 10.01
CA LEU A 204 8.88 -9.02 9.70
C LEU A 204 9.34 -9.36 8.27
N TYR A 205 10.66 -9.29 8.02
CA TYR A 205 11.20 -9.38 6.66
C TYR A 205 10.95 -10.71 5.98
N ASN A 206 11.00 -11.82 6.71
CA ASN A 206 10.73 -13.15 6.15
C ASN A 206 9.27 -13.30 5.73
N ILE A 207 8.34 -12.92 6.63
CA ILE A 207 6.90 -12.93 6.34
C ILE A 207 6.59 -12.03 5.14
N LYS A 208 7.19 -10.84 5.10
CA LYS A 208 7.06 -9.91 3.97
C LYS A 208 7.48 -10.55 2.65
N LEU A 209 8.63 -11.25 2.61
CA LEU A 209 9.10 -11.93 1.39
C LEU A 209 8.17 -13.05 0.98
N MET A 210 7.68 -13.86 1.95
CA MET A 210 6.70 -14.93 1.67
C MET A 210 5.40 -14.36 1.12
N LEU A 211 4.88 -13.27 1.72
CA LEU A 211 3.66 -12.59 1.25
C LEU A 211 3.84 -11.99 -0.16
N GLU A 212 5.01 -11.42 -0.47
CA GLU A 212 5.34 -10.90 -1.79
C GLU A 212 5.43 -12.01 -2.85
N ASP A 213 6.11 -13.12 -2.56
CA ASP A 213 6.25 -14.25 -3.47
C ASP A 213 4.90 -14.93 -3.74
N LEU A 214 4.12 -15.21 -2.68
CA LEU A 214 2.77 -15.74 -2.82
C LEU A 214 1.83 -14.76 -3.53
N GLY A 215 1.97 -13.46 -3.25
CA GLY A 215 1.24 -12.41 -3.95
C GLY A 215 1.47 -12.45 -5.45
N LEU A 216 2.73 -12.49 -5.88
CA LEU A 216 3.10 -12.59 -7.30
C LEU A 216 2.60 -13.89 -7.94
N ARG A 217 2.69 -15.01 -7.21
CA ARG A 217 2.21 -16.32 -7.70
C ARG A 217 0.74 -16.29 -8.14
N TYR A 218 -0.11 -15.54 -7.42
CA TYR A 218 -1.55 -15.48 -7.71
C TYR A 218 -1.97 -14.25 -8.53
N THR A 219 -1.14 -13.20 -8.62
CA THR A 219 -1.43 -12.04 -9.47
C THR A 219 -0.87 -12.17 -10.87
N GLU A 220 0.34 -12.75 -11.01
CA GLU A 220 1.07 -12.92 -12.27
C GLU A 220 1.69 -14.34 -12.33
N PRO A 221 0.87 -15.40 -12.42
CA PRO A 221 1.34 -16.79 -12.32
C PRO A 221 2.32 -17.18 -13.42
N GLU A 222 2.17 -16.66 -14.64
CA GLU A 222 3.07 -16.94 -15.75
C GLU A 222 4.48 -16.41 -15.47
N VAL A 223 4.58 -15.17 -14.98
CA VAL A 223 5.85 -14.53 -14.62
C VAL A 223 6.49 -15.23 -13.43
N TYR A 224 5.69 -15.58 -12.41
CA TYR A 224 6.18 -16.31 -11.25
C TYR A 224 6.79 -17.65 -11.65
N ASN A 225 6.10 -18.44 -12.47
CA ASN A 225 6.54 -19.75 -12.91
C ASN A 225 7.78 -19.69 -13.82
N ASP A 226 7.87 -18.69 -14.73
CA ASP A 226 9.06 -18.48 -15.57
C ASP A 226 10.31 -18.21 -14.71
N ILE A 227 10.20 -17.31 -13.73
CA ILE A 227 11.33 -17.01 -12.84
C ILE A 227 11.68 -18.22 -11.97
N LEU A 228 10.66 -18.92 -11.41
CA LEU A 228 10.86 -20.12 -10.61
C LEU A 228 11.60 -21.21 -11.38
N GLN A 229 11.19 -21.48 -12.62
CA GLN A 229 11.83 -22.46 -13.49
C GLN A 229 13.30 -22.09 -13.75
N LYS A 230 13.61 -20.86 -14.13
CA LYS A 230 14.97 -20.37 -14.34
C LYS A 230 15.83 -20.45 -13.08
N MET A 231 15.25 -20.20 -11.91
CA MET A 231 15.95 -20.38 -10.64
C MET A 231 16.25 -21.86 -10.35
N GLN A 232 15.32 -22.78 -10.67
CA GLN A 232 15.53 -24.22 -10.50
C GLN A 232 16.60 -24.76 -11.45
N GLU A 233 16.58 -24.36 -12.71
CA GLU A 233 17.60 -24.74 -13.72
C GLU A 233 19.00 -24.28 -13.34
N SER A 234 19.12 -23.12 -12.69
CA SER A 234 20.42 -22.57 -12.26
C SER A 234 20.81 -22.97 -10.82
N LYS A 235 20.04 -23.78 -10.13
CA LYS A 235 20.23 -24.07 -8.69
C LYS A 235 21.58 -24.72 -8.39
N GLU A 236 21.92 -25.77 -9.10
CA GLU A 236 23.20 -26.50 -8.88
C GLU A 236 24.42 -25.60 -9.12
N GLU A 237 24.38 -24.78 -10.17
CA GLU A 237 25.43 -23.81 -10.45
C GLU A 237 25.53 -22.76 -9.35
N GLN A 238 24.39 -22.32 -8.83
CA GLN A 238 24.31 -21.35 -7.73
C GLN A 238 24.89 -21.92 -6.44
N GLU A 239 24.51 -23.13 -6.06
CA GLU A 239 25.02 -23.82 -4.87
C GLU A 239 26.52 -24.05 -4.94
N ALA A 240 27.02 -24.51 -6.08
CA ALA A 240 28.46 -24.69 -6.31
C ALA A 240 29.24 -23.37 -6.23
N TYR A 241 28.66 -22.29 -6.78
CA TYR A 241 29.27 -20.97 -6.75
C TYR A 241 29.26 -20.38 -5.31
N ILE A 242 28.15 -20.46 -4.58
CA ILE A 242 28.09 -20.05 -3.19
C ILE A 242 29.07 -20.81 -2.33
N LYS A 243 29.18 -22.13 -2.54
CA LYS A 243 30.12 -22.97 -1.83
C LYS A 243 31.59 -22.54 -2.09
N GLN A 244 31.95 -22.25 -3.35
CA GLN A 244 33.29 -21.77 -3.67
C GLN A 244 33.66 -20.48 -2.93
N VAL A 245 32.71 -19.52 -2.83
CA VAL A 245 32.94 -18.26 -2.11
C VAL A 245 32.98 -18.50 -0.60
N THR A 246 32.09 -19.35 -0.08
CA THR A 246 32.00 -19.68 1.33
C THR A 246 33.23 -20.38 1.85
N ASP A 247 33.78 -21.37 1.11
CA ASP A 247 34.96 -22.14 1.52
C ASP A 247 36.19 -21.22 1.74
N VAL A 248 36.37 -20.22 0.87
CA VAL A 248 37.49 -19.23 1.00
C VAL A 248 37.25 -18.35 2.24
N LEU A 249 36.06 -17.86 2.46
CA LEU A 249 35.76 -16.99 3.60
C LEU A 249 35.83 -17.75 4.92
N SER A 250 35.34 -18.99 4.94
CA SER A 250 35.39 -19.86 6.14
C SER A 250 36.82 -20.08 6.59
N ALA A 251 37.74 -20.42 5.71
CA ALA A 251 39.15 -20.64 6.04
C ALA A 251 39.80 -19.41 6.71
N SER A 252 39.40 -18.20 6.28
CA SER A 252 39.96 -16.96 6.85
C SER A 252 39.30 -16.57 8.15
N LEU A 253 38.00 -16.81 8.30
CA LEU A 253 37.28 -16.56 9.56
C LEU A 253 37.71 -17.52 10.66
N ASP A 254 37.98 -18.80 10.30
CA ASP A 254 38.51 -19.82 11.22
C ASP A 254 39.92 -19.44 11.70
N ALA A 255 40.78 -18.93 10.81
CA ALA A 255 42.12 -18.47 11.16
C ALA A 255 42.12 -17.31 12.16
N GLU A 256 41.09 -16.49 12.16
CA GLU A 256 40.89 -15.36 13.09
C GLU A 256 40.13 -15.75 14.36
N ASN A 257 39.79 -17.03 14.56
CA ASN A 257 39.04 -17.56 15.69
C ASN A 257 37.67 -16.83 15.91
N ILE A 258 36.97 -16.51 14.83
CA ILE A 258 35.64 -15.93 14.89
C ILE A 258 34.62 -17.07 14.89
N GLU A 259 33.70 -17.08 15.86
CA GLU A 259 32.58 -18.00 15.85
C GLU A 259 31.48 -17.47 14.94
N TYR A 260 31.12 -18.25 13.90
CA TYR A 260 30.20 -17.81 12.88
C TYR A 260 29.38 -18.96 12.27
N SER A 261 28.31 -18.61 11.58
CA SER A 261 27.62 -19.47 10.62
C SER A 261 27.45 -18.76 9.28
N ILE A 262 27.70 -19.47 8.19
CA ILE A 262 27.49 -18.95 6.82
C ILE A 262 26.33 -19.67 6.19
N LYS A 263 25.37 -18.89 5.61
CA LYS A 263 24.23 -19.42 4.88
C LYS A 263 24.10 -18.75 3.52
N GLY A 264 23.98 -19.55 2.47
CA GLY A 264 23.54 -19.05 1.18
C GLY A 264 22.06 -18.70 1.23
N ARG A 265 21.66 -17.56 0.66
CA ARG A 265 20.27 -17.14 0.63
C ARG A 265 19.85 -16.86 -0.82
N PRO A 266 18.97 -17.70 -1.41
CA PRO A 266 18.34 -17.37 -2.68
C PRO A 266 17.49 -16.11 -2.52
N LYS A 267 17.49 -15.26 -3.53
CA LYS A 267 16.65 -14.06 -3.54
C LYS A 267 15.21 -14.45 -3.83
N SER A 268 14.24 -13.74 -3.23
CA SER A 268 12.83 -14.00 -3.50
C SER A 268 12.47 -13.70 -4.96
N ILE A 269 11.53 -14.47 -5.51
CA ILE A 269 11.05 -14.37 -6.89
C ILE A 269 10.51 -12.96 -7.17
N TYR A 270 9.71 -12.42 -6.25
CA TYR A 270 9.19 -11.07 -6.33
C TYR A 270 10.30 -10.00 -6.38
N SER A 271 11.35 -10.16 -5.58
CA SER A 271 12.48 -9.23 -5.58
C SER A 271 13.26 -9.26 -6.90
N ILE A 272 13.37 -10.42 -7.54
CA ILE A 272 13.96 -10.58 -8.88
C ILE A 272 13.05 -9.89 -9.90
N HIS A 273 11.76 -10.22 -9.93
CA HIS A 273 10.77 -9.62 -10.83
C HIS A 273 10.77 -8.09 -10.73
N ARG A 274 10.71 -7.53 -9.51
CA ARG A 274 10.75 -6.09 -9.28
C ARG A 274 12.02 -5.43 -9.85
N LYS A 275 13.17 -6.10 -9.82
CA LYS A 275 14.40 -5.58 -10.43
C LYS A 275 14.36 -5.65 -11.94
N MET A 276 13.87 -6.75 -12.51
CA MET A 276 13.67 -6.88 -13.96
C MET A 276 12.81 -5.74 -14.49
N VAL A 277 11.67 -5.49 -13.86
CA VAL A 277 10.74 -4.40 -14.24
C VAL A 277 11.36 -3.01 -14.05
N LYS A 278 12.00 -2.76 -12.88
CA LYS A 278 12.54 -1.43 -12.55
C LYS A 278 13.75 -1.04 -13.40
N GLN A 279 14.58 -2.02 -13.76
CA GLN A 279 15.82 -1.79 -14.51
C GLN A 279 15.67 -2.08 -16.00
N GLY A 280 14.54 -2.67 -16.44
CA GLY A 280 14.31 -3.08 -17.81
C GLY A 280 15.25 -4.19 -18.28
N VAL A 281 15.66 -5.10 -17.37
CA VAL A 281 16.64 -6.17 -17.62
C VAL A 281 15.99 -7.54 -17.60
N THR A 282 16.61 -8.52 -18.27
CA THR A 282 16.19 -9.92 -18.24
C THR A 282 16.62 -10.62 -16.94
N PHE A 283 16.10 -11.82 -16.69
CA PHE A 283 16.49 -12.64 -15.53
C PHE A 283 18.01 -12.85 -15.45
N ASP A 284 18.67 -13.09 -16.58
CA ASP A 284 20.11 -13.37 -16.60
C ASP A 284 20.96 -12.15 -16.25
N GLU A 285 20.48 -10.96 -16.57
CA GLU A 285 21.13 -9.69 -16.29
C GLU A 285 20.93 -9.18 -14.86
N VAL A 286 20.11 -9.85 -14.03
CA VAL A 286 20.01 -9.52 -12.61
C VAL A 286 21.28 -9.95 -11.88
N TYR A 287 22.14 -9.00 -11.56
CA TYR A 287 23.52 -9.25 -11.05
C TYR A 287 23.58 -9.80 -9.62
N ASP A 288 22.63 -9.54 -8.74
CA ASP A 288 22.68 -9.90 -7.32
C ASP A 288 21.77 -11.07 -6.95
N LYS A 289 21.73 -12.10 -7.81
CA LYS A 289 20.95 -13.32 -7.55
C LYS A 289 21.51 -14.11 -6.36
N TYR A 290 22.80 -13.93 -6.07
CA TYR A 290 23.53 -14.65 -5.03
C TYR A 290 23.71 -13.76 -3.81
N ALA A 291 23.21 -14.20 -2.67
CA ALA A 291 23.45 -13.55 -1.40
C ALA A 291 24.00 -14.59 -0.39
N ILE A 292 24.99 -14.18 0.37
CA ILE A 292 25.58 -14.96 1.46
C ILE A 292 25.35 -14.17 2.73
N ARG A 293 24.95 -14.86 3.79
CA ARG A 293 24.80 -14.29 5.11
C ARG A 293 25.86 -14.89 6.04
N ILE A 294 26.62 -14.03 6.70
CA ILE A 294 27.56 -14.38 7.76
C ILE A 294 26.94 -13.90 9.06
N VAL A 295 26.60 -14.84 9.95
CA VAL A 295 26.09 -14.55 11.29
C VAL A 295 27.20 -14.91 12.28
N TYR A 296 27.70 -13.94 13.04
CA TYR A 296 28.78 -14.12 14.00
C TYR A 296 28.30 -13.96 15.43
N GLN A 297 28.94 -14.66 16.36
CA GLN A 297 28.72 -14.52 17.79
C GLN A 297 29.56 -13.40 18.36
N SER A 298 28.97 -12.59 19.22
CA SER A 298 29.68 -11.46 19.84
C SER A 298 28.92 -10.91 21.04
N GLU A 299 29.70 -10.40 22.00
CA GLU A 299 29.15 -9.51 23.01
C GLU A 299 28.67 -8.19 22.39
N PRO A 300 27.59 -7.57 22.91
CA PRO A 300 27.01 -6.36 22.33
C PRO A 300 28.01 -5.20 22.14
N SER A 301 28.98 -5.07 23.04
CA SER A 301 30.02 -4.04 22.98
C SER A 301 31.03 -4.24 21.82
N GLN A 302 31.15 -5.45 21.29
CA GLN A 302 32.09 -5.83 20.24
C GLN A 302 31.44 -6.04 18.88
N GLU A 303 30.13 -6.06 18.81
CA GLU A 303 29.40 -6.36 17.58
C GLU A 303 29.86 -5.52 16.39
N LYS A 304 29.94 -4.20 16.56
CA LYS A 304 30.36 -3.29 15.51
C LYS A 304 31.80 -3.54 15.06
N PHE A 305 32.70 -3.75 16.01
CA PHE A 305 34.11 -4.02 15.70
C PHE A 305 34.27 -5.31 14.88
N LEU A 306 33.61 -6.39 15.29
CA LEU A 306 33.69 -7.67 14.57
C LEU A 306 33.05 -7.60 13.19
N ALA A 307 31.96 -6.87 13.01
CA ALA A 307 31.38 -6.67 11.68
C ALA A 307 32.37 -6.04 10.70
N TRP A 308 33.09 -5.01 11.16
CA TRP A 308 34.10 -4.35 10.33
C TRP A 308 35.36 -5.18 10.15
N LYS A 309 35.75 -6.01 11.14
CA LYS A 309 36.81 -7.01 10.97
C LYS A 309 36.45 -8.03 9.88
N ILE A 310 35.22 -8.55 9.89
CA ILE A 310 34.71 -9.45 8.85
C ILE A 310 34.70 -8.75 7.47
N TYR A 311 34.32 -7.46 7.42
CA TYR A 311 34.43 -6.66 6.22
C TYR A 311 35.85 -6.66 5.65
N SER A 312 36.87 -6.44 6.50
CA SER A 312 38.28 -6.46 6.09
C SER A 312 38.64 -7.82 5.50
N ILE A 313 38.32 -8.92 6.18
CA ILE A 313 38.57 -10.29 5.72
C ILE A 313 37.94 -10.54 4.35
N VAL A 314 36.66 -10.14 4.15
CA VAL A 314 35.97 -10.30 2.86
C VAL A 314 36.66 -9.51 1.76
N THR A 315 37.12 -8.29 2.04
CA THR A 315 37.73 -7.40 1.06
C THR A 315 39.17 -7.72 0.75
N ASP A 316 39.86 -8.52 1.58
CA ASP A 316 41.17 -9.07 1.32
C ASP A 316 41.11 -10.13 0.17
N HIS A 317 40.00 -10.85 0.07
CA HIS A 317 39.79 -11.88 -0.95
C HIS A 317 39.05 -11.40 -2.18
N TYR A 318 38.08 -10.48 -2.02
CA TYR A 318 37.18 -10.07 -3.07
C TYR A 318 37.08 -8.56 -3.18
N ARG A 319 37.22 -8.03 -4.39
CA ARG A 319 37.17 -6.58 -4.63
C ARG A 319 35.76 -6.02 -4.38
N PRO A 320 35.57 -5.09 -3.43
CA PRO A 320 34.26 -4.53 -3.11
C PRO A 320 33.81 -3.47 -4.11
N SER A 321 32.50 -3.27 -4.23
CA SER A 321 31.86 -2.11 -4.89
C SER A 321 31.58 -1.03 -3.87
N PRO A 322 32.35 0.07 -3.80
CA PRO A 322 32.16 1.11 -2.77
C PRO A 322 30.77 1.76 -2.83
N SER A 323 30.23 1.94 -4.04
CA SER A 323 28.89 2.55 -4.24
C SER A 323 27.74 1.68 -3.73
N ARG A 324 27.99 0.39 -3.47
CA ARG A 324 26.98 -0.58 -3.01
C ARG A 324 27.17 -1.02 -1.56
N LEU A 325 28.17 -0.50 -0.85
CA LEU A 325 28.30 -0.69 0.59
C LEU A 325 27.11 -0.03 1.31
N ARG A 326 26.50 -0.77 2.24
CA ARG A 326 25.40 -0.27 3.10
C ARG A 326 25.74 -0.59 4.55
N ASP A 327 26.01 0.45 5.32
CA ASP A 327 26.27 0.38 6.75
C ASP A 327 25.00 0.73 7.54
N TRP A 328 24.27 -0.30 7.93
CA TRP A 328 23.14 -0.18 8.84
C TRP A 328 23.48 -0.62 10.28
N ILE A 329 24.75 -0.84 10.59
CA ILE A 329 25.23 -1.06 11.94
C ILE A 329 25.53 0.30 12.61
N SER A 330 26.19 1.20 11.89
CA SER A 330 26.47 2.56 12.38
C SER A 330 25.24 3.46 12.35
N ALA A 331 24.31 3.24 11.43
CA ALA A 331 23.07 3.96 11.28
C ALA A 331 21.92 2.97 11.03
N PRO A 332 21.36 2.36 12.09
CA PRO A 332 20.25 1.40 11.97
C PRO A 332 19.05 1.98 11.23
N LYS A 333 18.30 1.12 10.53
CA LYS A 333 17.04 1.54 9.93
C LYS A 333 16.00 1.85 11.00
N SER A 334 15.00 2.66 10.67
CA SER A 334 13.86 2.96 11.55
C SER A 334 13.08 1.71 12.00
N THR A 335 13.20 0.60 11.28
CA THR A 335 12.66 -0.71 11.66
C THR A 335 13.52 -1.47 12.67
N GLY A 336 14.61 -0.88 13.18
CA GLY A 336 15.58 -1.57 14.04
C GLY A 336 16.48 -2.55 13.29
N TYR A 337 16.43 -2.58 11.96
CA TYR A 337 17.29 -3.46 11.18
C TYR A 337 18.73 -3.00 11.18
N GLU A 338 19.63 -3.89 11.61
CA GLU A 338 21.08 -3.70 11.66
C GLU A 338 21.77 -4.76 10.77
N ALA A 339 22.66 -4.35 9.91
CA ALA A 339 23.50 -5.24 9.10
C ALA A 339 24.57 -4.44 8.33
N LEU A 340 25.68 -5.06 8.00
CA LEU A 340 26.62 -4.56 7.00
C LEU A 340 26.41 -5.32 5.70
N HIS A 341 26.04 -4.63 4.62
CA HIS A 341 25.88 -5.25 3.29
C HIS A 341 27.06 -4.84 2.40
N ILE A 342 27.74 -5.84 1.92
CA ILE A 342 28.91 -5.70 1.07
C ILE A 342 28.59 -6.35 -0.27
N THR A 343 28.80 -5.64 -1.39
CA THR A 343 28.73 -6.24 -2.72
C THR A 343 30.15 -6.39 -3.25
N VAL A 344 30.58 -7.62 -3.54
CA VAL A 344 31.92 -7.92 -3.99
C VAL A 344 31.93 -8.62 -5.35
N MET A 345 33.03 -8.47 -6.07
CA MET A 345 33.31 -9.24 -7.31
C MET A 345 33.85 -10.60 -6.91
N GLY A 346 33.03 -11.62 -7.03
CA GLY A 346 33.42 -13.01 -6.76
C GLY A 346 34.05 -13.71 -7.96
N PRO A 347 34.25 -15.04 -7.86
CA PRO A 347 34.79 -15.84 -8.95
C PRO A 347 34.04 -15.66 -10.27
N LYS A 348 34.72 -15.87 -11.39
CA LYS A 348 34.15 -15.74 -12.76
C LYS A 348 33.52 -14.36 -13.05
N GLY A 349 33.89 -13.29 -12.29
CA GLY A 349 33.39 -11.93 -12.52
C GLY A 349 31.93 -11.72 -12.16
N ARG A 350 31.36 -12.52 -11.26
CA ARG A 350 29.97 -12.39 -10.83
C ARG A 350 29.87 -11.62 -9.49
N TRP A 351 28.89 -10.74 -9.37
CA TRP A 351 28.62 -9.98 -8.15
C TRP A 351 27.96 -10.87 -7.09
N VAL A 352 28.45 -10.77 -5.84
CA VAL A 352 27.88 -11.43 -4.65
C VAL A 352 27.57 -10.38 -3.61
N GLU A 353 26.36 -10.43 -3.02
CA GLU A 353 25.99 -9.65 -1.85
C GLU A 353 26.29 -10.47 -0.59
N ILE A 354 27.13 -9.93 0.28
CA ILE A 354 27.47 -10.52 1.57
C ILE A 354 26.84 -9.68 2.66
N GLN A 355 26.01 -10.30 3.50
CA GLN A 355 25.33 -9.67 4.64
C GLN A 355 26.00 -10.15 5.93
N VAL A 356 26.56 -9.21 6.70
CA VAL A 356 27.26 -9.49 7.95
C VAL A 356 26.41 -8.99 9.10
N ARG A 357 26.11 -9.86 10.09
CA ARG A 357 25.26 -9.59 11.24
C ARG A 357 25.75 -10.35 12.48
N SER A 358 25.54 -9.80 13.68
CA SER A 358 25.61 -10.61 14.90
C SER A 358 24.37 -11.50 15.02
N GLU A 359 24.39 -12.47 15.95
CA GLU A 359 23.21 -13.30 16.25
C GLU A 359 22.01 -12.46 16.69
N ARG A 360 22.23 -11.43 17.55
CA ARG A 360 21.21 -10.48 17.97
C ARG A 360 20.62 -9.74 16.77
N MET A 361 21.48 -9.21 15.89
CA MET A 361 21.04 -8.48 14.70
C MET A 361 20.27 -9.40 13.72
N ASP A 362 20.66 -10.67 13.62
CA ASP A 362 19.98 -11.66 12.79
C ASP A 362 18.60 -12.01 13.39
N GLU A 363 18.49 -12.20 14.70
CA GLU A 363 17.21 -12.42 15.38
C GLU A 363 16.24 -11.23 15.19
N ILE A 364 16.73 -10.00 15.33
CA ILE A 364 15.95 -8.79 15.07
C ILE A 364 15.51 -8.71 13.59
N ALA A 365 16.41 -9.06 12.65
CA ALA A 365 16.09 -9.04 11.24
C ALA A 365 15.10 -10.13 10.82
N GLU A 366 15.08 -11.27 11.51
CA GLU A 366 14.18 -12.41 11.22
C GLU A 366 12.80 -12.23 11.90
N LYS A 367 12.76 -11.84 13.18
CA LYS A 367 11.54 -11.76 14.01
C LYS A 367 11.00 -10.33 14.19
N GLY A 368 11.72 -9.32 13.71
CA GLY A 368 11.28 -7.92 13.74
C GLY A 368 10.97 -7.39 15.13
N TYR A 369 9.80 -6.78 15.29
CA TYR A 369 9.37 -6.11 16.53
C TYR A 369 9.36 -7.02 17.77
N ALA A 370 9.02 -8.29 17.62
CA ALA A 370 8.97 -9.23 18.75
C ALA A 370 10.36 -9.49 19.36
N ALA A 371 11.42 -9.56 18.53
CA ALA A 371 12.80 -9.65 19.02
C ALA A 371 13.22 -8.37 19.72
N HIS A 372 12.84 -7.20 19.20
CA HIS A 372 13.11 -5.91 19.83
C HIS A 372 12.50 -5.80 21.23
N TYR A 373 11.29 -6.31 21.40
CA TYR A 373 10.60 -6.32 22.71
C TYR A 373 11.33 -7.19 23.73
N LYS A 374 11.96 -8.28 23.30
CA LYS A 374 12.75 -9.18 24.15
C LYS A 374 14.04 -8.52 24.70
N TYR A 375 14.68 -7.64 23.91
CA TYR A 375 15.93 -6.98 24.25
C TYR A 375 15.76 -5.58 24.85
N LYS A 376 14.51 -5.08 25.00
CA LYS A 376 14.21 -3.76 25.57
C LYS A 376 14.42 -3.79 27.08
N ASN A 377 15.46 -3.08 27.57
CA ASN A 377 15.59 -2.76 29.00
C ASN A 377 14.50 -1.75 29.40
N ALA A 378 14.01 -1.86 30.65
CA ALA A 378 12.90 -1.04 31.16
C ALA A 378 13.14 0.49 31.10
N ASP A 379 14.38 0.94 30.95
CA ASP A 379 14.81 2.36 30.94
C ASP A 379 15.20 2.89 29.53
N SER A 380 14.89 2.17 28.44
CA SER A 380 15.25 2.66 27.10
C SER A 380 14.23 3.66 26.57
N GLU A 381 14.72 4.76 25.98
CA GLU A 381 13.94 5.79 25.25
C GLU A 381 12.95 5.19 24.25
N GLU A 382 11.85 5.92 23.95
CA GLU A 382 10.84 5.53 22.95
C GLU A 382 11.51 5.04 21.65
N ASN A 383 11.20 3.82 21.25
CA ASN A 383 11.74 3.22 20.06
C ASN A 383 11.13 3.89 18.81
N SER A 384 11.87 3.92 17.71
CA SER A 384 11.41 4.47 16.42
C SER A 384 10.06 3.87 15.95
N LEU A 385 9.76 2.64 16.36
CA LEU A 385 8.46 1.99 16.07
C LEU A 385 7.35 2.52 16.98
N ASP A 386 7.61 2.75 18.27
CA ASP A 386 6.64 3.37 19.19
C ASP A 386 6.31 4.79 18.69
N ILE A 387 7.33 5.52 18.23
CA ILE A 387 7.15 6.84 17.58
C ILE A 387 6.27 6.71 16.31
N TRP A 388 6.52 5.71 15.47
CA TRP A 388 5.72 5.48 14.27
C TRP A 388 4.27 5.07 14.60
N ILE A 389 4.07 4.19 15.58
CA ILE A 389 2.74 3.80 16.07
C ILE A 389 2.00 5.04 16.59
N ASN A 390 2.67 5.90 17.36
CA ASN A 390 2.10 7.15 17.86
C ASN A 390 1.79 8.14 16.72
N GLN A 391 2.64 8.26 15.71
CA GLN A 391 2.37 9.06 14.51
C GLN A 391 1.17 8.50 13.73
N LEU A 392 1.05 7.18 13.64
CA LEU A 392 -0.10 6.53 13.02
C LEU A 392 -1.39 6.84 13.79
N LYS A 393 -1.34 6.81 15.13
CA LYS A 393 -2.44 7.22 16.00
C LYS A 393 -2.89 8.64 15.72
N GLU A 394 -1.97 9.60 15.67
CA GLU A 394 -2.27 11.00 15.35
C GLU A 394 -2.98 11.14 13.99
N VAL A 395 -2.52 10.39 12.98
CA VAL A 395 -3.16 10.39 11.65
C VAL A 395 -4.56 9.78 11.69
N LEU A 396 -4.75 8.71 12.47
CA LEU A 396 -6.04 8.02 12.64
C LEU A 396 -7.06 8.86 13.40
N GLU A 397 -6.64 9.57 14.46
CA GLU A 397 -7.49 10.39 15.29
C GLU A 397 -7.88 11.72 14.61
N SER A 398 -7.02 12.24 13.73
CA SER A 398 -7.20 13.55 13.09
C SER A 398 -8.06 13.53 11.83
N SER A 399 -8.41 12.36 11.29
CA SER A 399 -9.06 12.29 9.97
C SER A 399 -10.59 12.32 10.05
N GLU A 400 -11.16 13.51 9.93
CA GLU A 400 -12.49 13.73 9.33
C GLU A 400 -12.49 13.51 7.80
N SER A 401 -11.35 13.07 7.23
CA SER A 401 -11.14 12.92 5.79
C SER A 401 -11.78 11.64 5.24
N ASN A 402 -12.15 11.68 3.97
CA ASN A 402 -12.65 10.54 3.20
C ASN A 402 -11.68 9.34 3.34
N ALA A 403 -12.21 8.13 3.54
CA ALA A 403 -11.46 6.90 3.72
C ALA A 403 -10.41 6.65 2.61
N VAL A 404 -10.64 7.15 1.39
CA VAL A 404 -9.72 7.05 0.25
C VAL A 404 -8.49 7.94 0.43
N GLU A 405 -8.66 9.21 0.85
CA GLU A 405 -7.54 10.12 1.15
C GLU A 405 -6.69 9.58 2.30
N PHE A 406 -7.34 9.03 3.32
CA PHE A 406 -6.67 8.39 4.44
C PHE A 406 -5.76 7.23 4.00
N VAL A 407 -6.24 6.34 3.14
CA VAL A 407 -5.44 5.21 2.62
C VAL A 407 -4.25 5.70 1.78
N GLU A 408 -4.38 6.80 1.05
CA GLU A 408 -3.27 7.39 0.29
C GLU A 408 -2.21 8.02 1.20
N ASP A 409 -2.62 8.78 2.19
CA ASP A 409 -1.70 9.37 3.18
C ASP A 409 -0.98 8.28 3.99
N PHE A 410 -1.68 7.21 4.35
CA PHE A 410 -1.10 6.05 5.00
C PHE A 410 -0.03 5.37 4.14
N LYS A 411 -0.30 5.19 2.82
CA LYS A 411 0.69 4.65 1.88
C LYS A 411 1.94 5.50 1.76
N LEU A 412 1.77 6.80 1.61
CA LEU A 412 2.91 7.71 1.54
C LEU A 412 3.82 7.52 2.74
N ASN A 413 3.23 7.28 3.92
CA ASN A 413 3.99 6.99 5.15
C ASN A 413 4.63 5.60 5.16
N LEU A 414 3.99 4.57 4.57
CA LEU A 414 4.52 3.20 4.54
C LEU A 414 5.72 3.03 3.59
N TYR A 415 5.69 3.70 2.43
CA TYR A 415 6.68 3.50 1.36
C TYR A 415 7.76 4.57 1.30
N SER A 416 7.65 5.66 2.09
CA SER A 416 8.64 6.73 2.05
C SER A 416 10.00 6.24 2.57
N LYS A 417 11.05 6.45 1.75
CA LYS A 417 12.42 6.39 2.27
C LYS A 417 12.58 7.51 3.27
N GLU A 418 13.20 7.23 4.39
CA GLU A 418 13.48 8.24 5.42
C GLU A 418 14.77 9.00 5.14
N ILE A 419 14.78 10.26 5.49
CA ILE A 419 15.96 11.12 5.59
C ILE A 419 16.15 11.52 7.05
N TYR A 420 17.38 11.69 7.46
CA TYR A 420 17.74 12.11 8.81
C TYR A 420 18.26 13.54 8.78
N VAL A 421 17.58 14.42 9.49
CA VAL A 421 17.82 15.86 9.49
C VAL A 421 18.12 16.31 10.92
N PHE A 422 19.04 17.24 11.10
CA PHE A 422 19.52 17.68 12.41
C PHE A 422 18.91 19.01 12.82
N THR A 423 18.55 19.14 14.11
CA THR A 423 18.31 20.44 14.71
C THR A 423 19.65 21.15 14.97
N PRO A 424 19.68 22.47 15.21
CA PRO A 424 20.90 23.18 15.60
C PRO A 424 21.55 22.65 16.89
N LYS A 425 20.78 21.98 17.74
CA LYS A 425 21.27 21.33 18.97
C LYS A 425 21.84 19.93 18.74
N GLY A 426 21.82 19.42 17.50
CA GLY A 426 22.29 18.08 17.14
C GLY A 426 21.25 16.96 17.28
N GLU A 427 20.00 17.27 17.65
CA GLU A 427 18.95 16.25 17.69
C GLU A 427 18.61 15.78 16.28
N ILE A 428 18.46 14.46 16.09
CA ILE A 428 18.09 13.86 14.82
C ILE A 428 16.57 13.76 14.72
N LYS A 429 16.04 14.19 13.58
CA LYS A 429 14.63 13.99 13.22
C LYS A 429 14.54 13.17 11.93
N SER A 430 13.79 12.09 11.95
CA SER A 430 13.48 11.28 10.77
C SER A 430 12.29 11.86 10.04
N LEU A 431 12.42 12.02 8.71
CA LEU A 431 11.37 12.52 7.83
C LEU A 431 11.30 11.68 6.55
N PRO A 432 10.15 11.60 5.87
CA PRO A 432 10.07 10.93 4.58
C PRO A 432 10.90 11.68 3.52
N LYS A 433 11.50 10.93 2.60
CA LYS A 433 12.21 11.52 1.46
C LYS A 433 11.27 12.41 0.65
N GLY A 434 11.69 13.62 0.36
CA GLY A 434 10.87 14.64 -0.30
C GLY A 434 10.22 15.61 0.69
N ALA A 435 10.38 15.39 2.01
CA ALA A 435 9.92 16.32 3.03
C ALA A 435 10.61 17.67 2.89
N THR A 436 9.87 18.71 3.20
CA THR A 436 10.32 20.10 3.11
C THR A 436 10.75 20.65 4.47
N THR A 437 11.33 21.84 4.47
CA THR A 437 11.67 22.54 5.71
C THR A 437 10.44 22.87 6.56
N LEU A 438 9.28 23.02 5.93
CA LEU A 438 8.01 23.21 6.63
C LEU A 438 7.56 21.91 7.31
N ASP A 439 7.71 20.74 6.65
CA ASP A 439 7.47 19.43 7.27
C ASP A 439 8.33 19.23 8.52
N PHE A 440 9.62 19.63 8.44
CA PHE A 440 10.53 19.57 9.58
C PHE A 440 10.06 20.44 10.76
N ALA A 441 9.57 21.64 10.48
CA ALA A 441 9.04 22.52 11.54
C ALA A 441 7.84 21.89 12.27
N PHE A 442 6.93 21.24 11.55
CA PHE A 442 5.83 20.47 12.13
C PHE A 442 6.29 19.19 12.84
N ALA A 443 7.40 18.59 12.41
CA ALA A 443 7.99 17.42 13.08
C ALA A 443 8.64 17.77 14.44
N ILE A 444 9.13 19.01 14.61
CA ILE A 444 9.62 19.49 15.91
C ILE A 444 8.45 19.64 16.88
N HIS A 445 7.50 20.50 16.55
CA HIS A 445 6.29 20.74 17.35
C HIS A 445 5.22 21.41 16.48
N SER A 446 3.95 21.06 16.71
CA SER A 446 2.83 21.64 15.94
C SER A 446 2.77 23.17 16.01
N GLU A 447 3.07 23.76 17.17
CA GLU A 447 3.09 25.20 17.37
C GLU A 447 4.26 25.87 16.65
N VAL A 448 5.43 25.23 16.61
CA VAL A 448 6.59 25.70 15.83
C VAL A 448 6.24 25.70 14.35
N GLY A 449 5.62 24.62 13.85
CA GLY A 449 5.16 24.51 12.46
C GLY A 449 4.17 25.59 12.09
N THR A 450 3.13 25.84 12.91
CA THR A 450 2.11 26.88 12.61
C THR A 450 2.64 28.30 12.66
N ARG A 451 3.67 28.56 13.44
CA ARG A 451 4.32 29.89 13.60
C ARG A 451 5.57 30.08 12.73
N THR A 452 5.88 29.14 11.84
CA THR A 452 7.07 29.21 10.99
C THR A 452 6.99 30.39 10.04
N ARG A 453 7.96 31.30 10.12
CA ARG A 453 8.13 32.45 9.22
C ARG A 453 9.18 32.21 8.15
N GLY A 454 10.20 31.41 8.47
CA GLY A 454 11.31 31.11 7.56
C GLY A 454 12.17 29.98 8.12
N THR A 455 13.05 29.43 7.31
CA THR A 455 13.95 28.35 7.68
C THR A 455 15.35 28.58 7.13
N ARG A 456 16.37 28.12 7.87
CA ARG A 456 17.75 28.06 7.39
C ARG A 456 18.18 26.60 7.29
N VAL A 457 18.81 26.25 6.19
CA VAL A 457 19.42 24.93 5.99
C VAL A 457 20.93 25.12 5.86
N ASN A 458 21.70 24.45 6.71
CA ASN A 458 23.16 24.57 6.74
C ASN A 458 23.63 26.04 6.82
N GLY A 459 22.94 26.84 7.64
CA GLY A 459 23.21 28.27 7.84
C GLY A 459 22.65 29.23 6.80
N LYS A 460 22.10 28.72 5.66
CA LYS A 460 21.56 29.55 4.58
C LYS A 460 20.03 29.63 4.66
N LEU A 461 19.46 30.82 4.49
CA LEU A 461 18.01 31.02 4.42
C LEU A 461 17.47 30.37 3.14
N VAL A 462 16.43 29.58 3.28
CA VAL A 462 15.78 28.84 2.19
C VAL A 462 14.25 29.03 2.24
N PRO A 463 13.53 28.83 1.12
CA PRO A 463 12.07 28.89 1.11
C PRO A 463 11.46 27.70 1.90
N LEU A 464 10.21 27.85 2.36
CA LEU A 464 9.52 26.84 3.15
C LEU A 464 9.26 25.51 2.41
N ASN A 465 9.20 25.54 1.10
CA ASN A 465 9.06 24.37 0.22
C ASN A 465 10.41 23.74 -0.19
N TYR A 466 11.53 24.17 0.41
CA TYR A 466 12.83 23.56 0.14
C TYR A 466 12.84 22.09 0.58
N VAL A 467 13.20 21.20 -0.36
CA VAL A 467 13.26 19.75 -0.12
C VAL A 467 14.55 19.39 0.60
N LEU A 468 14.42 18.72 1.75
CA LEU A 468 15.52 18.34 2.62
C LEU A 468 16.24 17.08 2.14
N ASN A 469 17.53 17.02 2.45
CA ASN A 469 18.37 15.84 2.24
C ASN A 469 18.89 15.32 3.58
N SER A 470 19.28 14.02 3.59
CA SER A 470 19.88 13.42 4.79
C SER A 470 21.20 14.13 5.11
N GLY A 471 21.37 14.51 6.37
CA GLY A 471 22.56 15.26 6.83
C GLY A 471 22.35 16.77 6.94
N ASP A 472 21.24 17.30 6.44
CA ASP A 472 20.95 18.74 6.55
C ASP A 472 20.70 19.16 8.00
N GLN A 473 21.27 20.31 8.41
CA GLN A 473 20.97 20.96 9.67
C GLN A 473 19.95 22.06 9.43
N VAL A 474 18.79 22.01 10.10
CA VAL A 474 17.68 22.92 9.87
C VAL A 474 17.36 23.75 11.12
N GLU A 475 17.40 25.07 10.95
CA GLU A 475 16.96 26.06 11.94
C GLU A 475 15.60 26.64 11.52
N VAL A 476 14.61 26.62 12.42
CA VAL A 476 13.27 27.17 12.18
C VAL A 476 13.14 28.53 12.83
N ILE A 477 12.76 29.52 12.05
CA ILE A 477 12.51 30.91 12.49
C ILE A 477 10.99 31.08 12.64
N THR A 478 10.55 31.36 13.86
CA THR A 478 9.12 31.52 14.19
C THR A 478 8.74 32.97 14.45
N SER A 479 7.47 33.30 14.28
CA SER A 479 6.88 34.60 14.62
C SER A 479 5.52 34.39 15.27
N ALA A 480 5.23 35.13 16.36
CA ALA A 480 3.94 35.03 17.07
C ALA A 480 2.73 35.38 16.19
N ASN A 481 2.93 36.27 15.20
CA ASN A 481 1.86 36.74 14.32
C ASN A 481 1.69 35.87 13.04
N GLN A 482 2.56 34.87 12.84
CA GLN A 482 2.47 33.99 11.67
C GLN A 482 1.34 32.98 11.85
N LYS A 483 0.56 32.79 10.80
CA LYS A 483 -0.47 31.75 10.69
C LYS A 483 -0.29 30.97 9.38
N PRO A 484 -0.67 29.69 9.34
CA PRO A 484 -0.68 28.92 8.11
C PRO A 484 -1.58 29.53 7.04
N SER A 485 -1.12 29.49 5.79
CA SER A 485 -1.93 29.86 4.61
C SER A 485 -2.33 28.61 3.83
N ALA A 486 -3.35 28.71 2.99
CA ALA A 486 -3.79 27.60 2.15
C ALA A 486 -2.67 27.06 1.22
N SER A 487 -1.79 27.95 0.75
CA SER A 487 -0.63 27.56 -0.08
C SER A 487 0.38 26.66 0.64
N TRP A 488 0.38 26.63 1.98
CA TRP A 488 1.25 25.72 2.72
C TRP A 488 0.91 24.25 2.50
N LEU A 489 -0.34 23.93 2.15
CA LEU A 489 -0.75 22.55 1.81
C LEU A 489 -0.03 22.01 0.58
N ASP A 490 0.37 22.88 -0.34
CA ASP A 490 1.13 22.52 -1.54
C ASP A 490 2.63 22.33 -1.24
N TYR A 491 3.11 22.87 -0.12
CA TYR A 491 4.53 22.81 0.27
C TYR A 491 4.86 21.56 1.08
N VAL A 492 3.90 21.02 1.83
CA VAL A 492 4.14 19.90 2.75
C VAL A 492 3.81 18.55 2.12
N THR A 493 4.62 17.56 2.45
CA THR A 493 4.45 16.18 2.02
C THR A 493 3.94 15.27 3.11
N THR A 494 4.20 15.61 4.40
CA THR A 494 3.80 14.78 5.53
C THR A 494 2.32 14.94 5.88
N ALA A 495 1.65 13.81 6.21
CA ALA A 495 0.25 13.82 6.64
C ALA A 495 0.06 14.66 7.92
N ARG A 496 1.00 14.61 8.86
CA ARG A 496 0.98 15.40 10.10
C ARG A 496 0.90 16.90 9.82
N ALA A 497 1.77 17.42 8.94
CA ALA A 497 1.78 18.83 8.58
C ALA A 497 0.49 19.22 7.84
N LYS A 498 0.05 18.40 6.86
CA LYS A 498 -1.19 18.63 6.11
C LYS A 498 -2.40 18.73 7.03
N ASN A 499 -2.57 17.76 7.92
CA ASN A 499 -3.71 17.71 8.83
C ASN A 499 -3.70 18.90 9.80
N LYS A 500 -2.53 19.24 10.37
CA LYS A 500 -2.44 20.37 11.28
C LYS A 500 -2.73 21.70 10.62
N ILE A 501 -2.24 21.90 9.39
CA ILE A 501 -2.55 23.08 8.56
C ILE A 501 -4.06 23.13 8.25
N LYS A 502 -4.67 22.03 7.79
CA LYS A 502 -6.12 21.94 7.52
C LYS A 502 -6.94 22.30 8.75
N ASN A 503 -6.58 21.76 9.93
CA ASN A 503 -7.30 22.04 11.18
C ASN A 503 -7.26 23.52 11.54
N VAL A 504 -6.08 24.16 11.47
CA VAL A 504 -5.94 25.60 11.77
C VAL A 504 -6.71 26.45 10.78
N LEU A 505 -6.71 26.10 9.49
CA LEU A 505 -7.49 26.79 8.45
C LEU A 505 -9.00 26.62 8.70
N ASN A 506 -9.46 25.43 9.05
CA ASN A 506 -10.85 25.14 9.35
C ASN A 506 -11.33 25.89 10.62
N GLU A 507 -10.52 25.91 11.68
CA GLU A 507 -10.82 26.72 12.89
C GLU A 507 -10.92 28.20 12.56
N SER A 508 -10.01 28.73 11.74
CA SER A 508 -10.05 30.12 11.27
C SER A 508 -11.31 30.39 10.45
N THR A 509 -11.67 29.47 9.54
CA THR A 509 -12.89 29.57 8.74
C THR A 509 -14.16 29.51 9.61
N LYS A 510 -14.20 28.63 10.62
CA LYS A 510 -15.31 28.55 11.57
C LYS A 510 -15.50 29.87 12.35
N LYS A 511 -14.42 30.45 12.89
CA LYS A 511 -14.49 31.73 13.59
C LYS A 511 -15.02 32.87 12.72
N ILE A 512 -14.49 32.99 11.49
CA ILE A 512 -14.96 34.01 10.53
C ILE A 512 -16.43 33.75 10.15
N ALA A 513 -16.84 32.49 10.05
CA ALA A 513 -18.21 32.12 9.76
C ALA A 513 -19.16 32.45 10.94
N GLU A 514 -18.73 32.28 12.19
CA GLU A 514 -19.48 32.68 13.38
C GLU A 514 -19.71 34.21 13.40
N GLU A 515 -18.64 35.00 13.17
CA GLU A 515 -18.75 36.45 13.03
C GLU A 515 -19.65 36.83 11.83
N GLY A 516 -19.52 36.14 10.72
CA GLY A 516 -20.37 36.31 9.54
C GLY A 516 -21.84 35.99 9.78
N LYS A 517 -22.12 34.97 10.58
CA LYS A 517 -23.48 34.63 11.02
C LYS A 517 -24.11 35.77 11.84
N GLU A 518 -23.38 36.29 12.82
CA GLU A 518 -23.85 37.43 13.63
C GLU A 518 -24.10 38.69 12.76
N ILE A 519 -23.21 38.96 11.81
CA ILE A 519 -23.39 40.04 10.85
C ILE A 519 -24.62 39.82 9.99
N LEU A 520 -24.86 38.63 9.48
CA LEU A 520 -26.00 38.28 8.66
C LEU A 520 -27.32 38.40 9.47
N GLU A 521 -27.34 37.87 10.70
CA GLU A 521 -28.50 37.96 11.61
C GLU A 521 -28.91 39.41 11.86
N ARG A 522 -27.93 40.27 12.17
CA ARG A 522 -28.17 41.70 12.40
C ARG A 522 -28.71 42.39 11.15
N LYS A 523 -28.17 42.05 9.94
CA LYS A 523 -28.61 42.65 8.68
C LYS A 523 -30.01 42.21 8.27
N LEU A 524 -30.31 40.93 8.38
CA LEU A 524 -31.66 40.40 8.07
C LEU A 524 -32.69 40.92 9.03
N ARG A 525 -32.39 41.09 10.32
CA ARG A 525 -33.25 41.70 11.33
C ARG A 525 -33.58 43.15 10.98
N HIS A 526 -32.63 43.93 10.48
CA HIS A 526 -32.86 45.27 9.97
C HIS A 526 -33.79 45.30 8.73
N LEU A 527 -33.79 44.22 7.95
CA LEU A 527 -34.69 44.05 6.79
C LEU A 527 -36.03 43.40 7.18
N LYS A 528 -36.32 43.25 8.51
CA LYS A 528 -37.52 42.60 9.07
C LYS A 528 -37.73 41.17 8.59
N ILE A 529 -36.64 40.45 8.42
CA ILE A 529 -36.61 39.01 8.02
C ILE A 529 -36.09 38.24 9.21
N ASP A 530 -36.89 37.32 9.75
CA ASP A 530 -36.45 36.41 10.82
C ASP A 530 -35.63 35.30 10.26
N ILE A 531 -34.44 35.06 10.83
CA ILE A 531 -33.54 33.98 10.42
C ILE A 531 -34.14 32.62 10.83
N ASN A 532 -34.26 31.74 9.85
CA ASN A 532 -34.56 30.32 10.05
C ASN A 532 -33.79 29.49 8.99
N ASP A 533 -33.75 28.19 9.19
CA ASP A 533 -33.03 27.28 8.29
C ASP A 533 -33.53 27.36 6.83
N ASN A 534 -34.82 27.67 6.61
CA ASN A 534 -35.36 27.84 5.28
C ASN A 534 -34.72 29.04 4.55
N ILE A 535 -34.57 30.17 5.26
CA ILE A 535 -33.98 31.39 4.70
C ILE A 535 -32.51 31.19 4.40
N ILE A 536 -31.79 30.48 5.30
CA ILE A 536 -30.40 30.14 5.10
C ILE A 536 -30.26 29.26 3.84
N ASN A 537 -31.11 28.25 3.67
CA ASN A 537 -31.10 27.38 2.50
C ASN A 537 -31.49 28.15 1.22
N GLU A 538 -32.46 29.06 1.26
CA GLU A 538 -32.78 29.94 0.13
C GLU A 538 -31.60 30.81 -0.27
N MET A 539 -30.86 31.37 0.69
CA MET A 539 -29.66 32.15 0.43
C MET A 539 -28.52 31.30 -0.16
N VAL A 540 -28.32 30.09 0.36
CA VAL A 540 -27.33 29.13 -0.16
C VAL A 540 -27.61 28.83 -1.63
N VAL A 541 -28.87 28.58 -2.00
CA VAL A 541 -29.29 28.35 -3.38
C VAL A 541 -29.15 29.62 -4.23
N TYR A 542 -29.60 30.77 -3.71
CA TYR A 542 -29.55 32.05 -4.42
C TYR A 542 -28.12 32.46 -4.79
N PHE A 543 -27.18 32.34 -3.84
CA PHE A 543 -25.76 32.65 -4.07
C PHE A 543 -24.96 31.49 -4.69
N LYS A 544 -25.62 30.37 -5.04
CA LYS A 544 -24.99 29.16 -5.61
C LYS A 544 -23.82 28.65 -4.77
N ILE A 545 -24.03 28.59 -3.46
CA ILE A 545 -23.04 28.15 -2.48
C ILE A 545 -23.37 26.69 -2.07
N LYS A 546 -22.35 25.94 -1.59
CA LYS A 546 -22.52 24.53 -1.26
C LYS A 546 -23.08 24.30 0.14
N THR A 547 -22.71 25.15 1.11
CA THR A 547 -23.06 24.94 2.53
C THR A 547 -23.40 26.27 3.22
N SER A 548 -24.19 26.19 4.30
CA SER A 548 -24.49 27.34 5.16
C SER A 548 -23.24 27.94 5.81
N LEU A 549 -22.22 27.11 6.14
CA LEU A 549 -20.95 27.57 6.68
C LEU A 549 -20.21 28.48 5.69
N ASP A 550 -20.19 28.10 4.40
CA ASP A 550 -19.56 28.91 3.33
C ASP A 550 -20.32 30.22 3.11
N LEU A 551 -21.67 30.22 3.27
CA LEU A 551 -22.45 31.45 3.24
C LEU A 551 -22.02 32.41 4.36
N PHE A 552 -21.96 31.91 5.60
CA PHE A 552 -21.55 32.73 6.74
C PHE A 552 -20.11 33.22 6.62
N TYR A 553 -19.20 32.35 6.16
CA TYR A 553 -17.81 32.72 5.89
C TYR A 553 -17.71 33.88 4.87
N ARG A 554 -18.43 33.77 3.75
CA ARG A 554 -18.42 34.82 2.71
C ARG A 554 -19.02 36.13 3.18
N VAL A 555 -20.01 36.11 4.05
CA VAL A 555 -20.54 37.29 4.72
C VAL A 555 -19.51 37.88 5.69
N GLY A 556 -18.80 37.04 6.46
CA GLY A 556 -17.76 37.46 7.39
C GLY A 556 -16.56 38.11 6.71
N VAL A 557 -16.11 37.55 5.58
CA VAL A 557 -15.03 38.14 4.75
C VAL A 557 -15.50 39.36 3.96
N GLY A 558 -16.82 39.58 3.85
CA GLY A 558 -17.40 40.71 3.09
C GLY A 558 -17.52 40.44 1.58
N THR A 559 -17.31 39.20 1.13
CA THR A 559 -17.52 38.79 -0.28
C THR A 559 -19.02 38.86 -0.65
N ILE A 560 -19.91 38.59 0.32
CA ILE A 560 -21.33 38.88 0.20
C ILE A 560 -21.59 40.17 1.00
N ASP A 561 -21.82 41.25 0.27
CA ASP A 561 -21.98 42.58 0.85
C ASP A 561 -23.44 42.92 1.21
N ASN A 562 -23.62 44.08 1.81
CA ASN A 562 -24.94 44.60 2.20
C ASN A 562 -25.89 44.79 1.01
N THR A 563 -25.37 45.10 -0.16
CA THR A 563 -26.14 45.35 -1.37
C THR A 563 -26.77 44.04 -1.86
N GLN A 564 -25.94 43.01 -1.93
CA GLN A 564 -26.37 41.66 -2.34
C GLN A 564 -27.41 41.03 -1.36
N ILE A 565 -27.22 41.24 -0.06
CA ILE A 565 -28.20 40.79 0.95
C ILE A 565 -29.55 41.55 0.80
N LYS A 566 -29.53 42.86 0.50
CA LYS A 566 -30.72 43.64 0.20
C LYS A 566 -31.40 43.21 -1.09
N GLU A 567 -30.62 42.91 -2.14
CA GLU A 567 -31.14 42.38 -3.40
C GLU A 567 -31.85 41.03 -3.20
N PHE A 568 -31.25 40.12 -2.43
CA PHE A 568 -31.88 38.87 -2.06
C PHE A 568 -33.24 39.13 -1.35
N ALA A 569 -33.28 40.03 -0.37
CA ALA A 569 -34.47 40.37 0.37
C ALA A 569 -35.57 40.96 -0.51
N ASN A 570 -35.21 41.86 -1.46
CA ASN A 570 -36.16 42.47 -2.42
C ASN A 570 -36.67 41.46 -3.45
N ASN A 571 -35.81 40.58 -3.93
CA ASN A 571 -36.18 39.56 -4.92
C ASN A 571 -37.07 38.47 -4.31
N ARG A 572 -37.01 38.23 -3.02
CA ARG A 572 -37.88 37.30 -2.28
C ARG A 572 -39.35 37.71 -2.32
N GLY A 573 -39.63 39.00 -2.20
CA GLY A 573 -40.99 39.53 -2.31
C GLY A 573 -41.65 39.32 -3.69
N ASN A 574 -40.83 39.34 -4.75
CA ASN A 574 -41.28 39.15 -6.14
C ASN A 574 -41.33 37.68 -6.58
N SER A 575 -40.57 36.81 -5.95
CA SER A 575 -40.48 35.38 -6.33
C SER A 575 -41.73 34.57 -5.93
N PHE A 576 -42.43 34.96 -4.84
CA PHE A 576 -43.68 34.32 -4.42
C PHE A 576 -44.78 34.51 -5.49
N PHE A 577 -44.83 35.67 -6.12
CA PHE A 577 -45.76 35.95 -7.23
C PHE A 577 -45.43 35.21 -8.51
N ASN A 578 -44.15 34.98 -8.78
CA ASN A 578 -43.68 34.25 -9.98
C ASN A 578 -43.79 32.72 -9.84
N PHE A 579 -43.72 32.17 -8.63
CA PHE A 579 -43.89 30.73 -8.38
C PHE A 579 -45.37 30.31 -8.53
N VAL A 580 -46.32 31.19 -8.22
CA VAL A 580 -47.74 30.95 -8.46
C VAL A 580 -48.08 31.08 -9.95
N LYS A 581 -47.42 31.97 -10.69
CA LYS A 581 -47.60 32.15 -12.14
C LYS A 581 -46.99 31.02 -13.01
N SER A 582 -45.90 30.40 -12.54
CA SER A 582 -45.20 29.33 -13.34
C SER A 582 -45.92 27.98 -13.30
N LYS A 583 -46.90 27.78 -12.42
CA LYS A 583 -47.74 26.55 -12.42
C LYS A 583 -48.88 26.58 -13.42
N ILE A 584 -49.14 27.70 -14.08
CA ILE A 584 -50.30 27.88 -14.97
C ILE A 584 -49.95 27.89 -16.48
N ILE A 585 -48.68 28.06 -16.87
CA ILE A 585 -48.34 28.10 -18.31
C ILE A 585 -47.14 27.21 -18.57
N ARG A 586 -47.43 26.05 -19.19
CA ARG A 586 -46.44 25.23 -19.89
C ARG A 586 -46.16 25.86 -21.25
N THR A 587 -45.07 26.58 -21.38
CA THR A 587 -44.46 26.85 -22.70
C THR A 587 -42.95 26.71 -22.61
N LYS A 588 -42.40 25.97 -23.58
CA LYS A 588 -40.97 25.69 -23.72
C LYS A 588 -40.17 26.99 -23.92
N PRO A 589 -39.02 27.16 -23.28
CA PRO A 589 -38.10 28.24 -23.67
C PRO A 589 -37.21 27.77 -24.82
N ALA A 590 -37.15 28.63 -25.85
CA ALA A 590 -36.21 28.53 -26.93
C ALA A 590 -34.78 28.81 -26.40
N VAL A 591 -33.86 27.96 -26.80
CA VAL A 591 -32.42 28.06 -26.49
C VAL A 591 -31.77 28.98 -27.51
N ASN A 592 -31.07 30.00 -27.05
CA ASN A 592 -30.13 30.76 -27.86
C ASN A 592 -28.72 30.21 -27.60
N PRO A 593 -27.94 29.89 -28.64
CA PRO A 593 -26.64 29.23 -28.48
C PRO A 593 -25.52 30.26 -28.62
N GLU A 594 -24.81 30.52 -27.54
CA GLU A 594 -23.48 31.15 -27.65
C GLU A 594 -22.43 30.32 -26.92
N LEU A 595 -21.61 29.67 -27.79
CA LEU A 595 -20.17 29.39 -27.66
C LEU A 595 -19.68 28.84 -26.30
N ILE A 596 -19.82 27.53 -26.15
CA ILE A 596 -18.89 26.73 -25.34
C ILE A 596 -18.29 25.69 -26.30
N ASP A 597 -16.97 25.64 -26.27
CA ASP A 597 -16.11 24.83 -27.11
C ASP A 597 -16.55 23.34 -27.13
N LYS A 598 -17.00 22.90 -28.32
CA LYS A 598 -17.65 21.62 -28.53
C LYS A 598 -16.68 20.48 -28.79
N ASN A 599 -15.56 20.37 -28.06
CA ASN A 599 -14.58 19.31 -28.36
C ASN A 599 -14.22 18.34 -27.22
N GLU A 600 -14.88 18.34 -26.06
CA GLU A 600 -14.50 17.38 -24.99
C GLU A 600 -15.65 16.61 -24.29
N LEU A 601 -16.86 16.67 -24.76
CA LEU A 601 -17.98 15.90 -24.18
C LEU A 601 -18.65 15.00 -25.23
N THR A 602 -17.92 14.03 -25.74
CA THR A 602 -18.55 12.87 -26.37
C THR A 602 -19.11 11.98 -25.24
N LYS A 603 -20.41 11.94 -25.12
CA LYS A 603 -21.15 11.00 -24.28
C LYS A 603 -20.87 9.56 -24.74
N ASN A 604 -19.88 8.92 -24.14
CA ASN A 604 -19.58 7.49 -24.33
C ASN A 604 -20.34 6.61 -23.32
N LEU A 605 -21.57 6.99 -22.98
CA LEU A 605 -22.40 6.33 -21.97
C LEU A 605 -22.85 4.90 -22.32
N ASP A 606 -22.67 4.45 -23.59
CA ASP A 606 -23.28 3.22 -24.06
C ASP A 606 -22.30 2.09 -24.44
N LEU A 607 -21.00 2.25 -24.22
CA LEU A 607 -19.99 1.26 -24.66
C LEU A 607 -19.52 0.30 -23.57
N LEU A 608 -19.60 0.67 -22.31
CA LEU A 608 -19.08 -0.10 -21.18
C LEU A 608 -20.08 -0.15 -20.03
N VAL A 609 -20.13 -1.31 -19.37
CA VAL A 609 -20.79 -1.49 -18.07
C VAL A 609 -19.77 -1.84 -17.02
N PHE A 610 -20.05 -1.43 -15.78
CA PHE A 610 -19.12 -1.55 -14.66
C PHE A 610 -19.74 -2.35 -13.51
N GLY A 611 -18.85 -3.08 -12.79
CA GLY A 611 -19.22 -3.84 -11.61
C GLY A 611 -20.03 -5.10 -11.91
N LYS A 612 -20.53 -5.76 -10.85
CA LYS A 612 -21.35 -6.98 -10.96
C LYS A 612 -22.78 -6.73 -11.44
N ASN A 613 -23.28 -5.52 -11.21
CA ASN A 613 -24.65 -5.11 -11.56
C ASN A 613 -24.74 -4.55 -12.98
N GLU A 614 -23.64 -4.53 -13.72
CA GLU A 614 -23.56 -3.98 -15.08
C GLU A 614 -24.07 -2.52 -15.15
N ASP A 615 -23.65 -1.69 -14.18
CA ASP A 615 -24.06 -0.29 -14.08
C ASP A 615 -23.45 0.56 -15.21
N LYS A 616 -24.24 1.47 -15.78
CA LYS A 616 -23.79 2.47 -16.76
C LYS A 616 -23.30 3.71 -16.01
N LEU A 617 -22.00 3.93 -15.98
CA LEU A 617 -21.34 5.05 -15.31
C LEU A 617 -20.61 5.94 -16.30
N GLU A 618 -20.42 7.21 -15.97
CA GLU A 618 -19.60 8.12 -16.78
C GLU A 618 -18.11 7.75 -16.67
N TYR A 619 -17.43 7.66 -17.80
CA TYR A 619 -16.02 7.27 -17.87
C TYR A 619 -15.26 7.99 -18.98
N LYS A 620 -13.92 7.97 -18.89
CA LYS A 620 -13.00 8.41 -19.93
C LYS A 620 -12.02 7.29 -20.27
N PHE A 621 -11.61 7.18 -21.52
CA PHE A 621 -10.52 6.27 -21.88
C PHE A 621 -9.17 6.83 -21.45
N ALA A 622 -8.30 5.95 -20.94
CA ALA A 622 -6.96 6.34 -20.54
C ALA A 622 -6.09 6.58 -21.78
N SER A 623 -5.47 7.74 -21.84
CA SER A 623 -4.59 8.13 -22.96
C SER A 623 -3.33 7.27 -23.09
N CYS A 624 -2.84 6.72 -21.97
CA CYS A 624 -1.64 5.87 -21.93
C CYS A 624 -1.77 4.54 -22.71
N CYS A 625 -2.99 4.00 -22.86
CA CYS A 625 -3.21 2.69 -23.53
C CYS A 625 -4.32 2.67 -24.55
N SER A 626 -5.11 3.76 -24.64
CA SER A 626 -6.19 3.94 -25.64
C SER A 626 -6.97 2.65 -25.90
N PRO A 627 -7.79 2.18 -24.92
CA PRO A 627 -8.52 0.92 -25.05
C PRO A 627 -9.56 0.98 -26.17
N ILE A 628 -9.69 -0.12 -26.89
CA ILE A 628 -10.67 -0.28 -27.98
C ILE A 628 -11.57 -1.50 -27.71
N PRO A 629 -12.77 -1.58 -28.28
CA PRO A 629 -13.66 -2.72 -28.10
C PRO A 629 -12.99 -4.07 -28.39
N GLY A 630 -13.19 -5.03 -27.47
CA GLY A 630 -12.55 -6.33 -27.50
C GLY A 630 -11.20 -6.41 -26.74
N ASP A 631 -10.68 -5.30 -26.24
CA ASP A 631 -9.58 -5.32 -25.26
C ASP A 631 -10.11 -5.80 -23.90
N LYS A 632 -9.28 -6.49 -23.13
CA LYS A 632 -9.57 -6.72 -21.72
C LYS A 632 -9.33 -5.41 -20.98
N VAL A 633 -10.37 -4.89 -20.32
CA VAL A 633 -10.35 -3.56 -19.69
C VAL A 633 -10.79 -3.61 -18.23
N PHE A 634 -10.40 -2.58 -17.47
CA PHE A 634 -10.92 -2.30 -16.14
C PHE A 634 -11.12 -0.79 -15.98
N GLY A 635 -12.08 -0.40 -15.16
CA GLY A 635 -12.27 0.98 -14.73
C GLY A 635 -11.39 1.30 -13.52
N PHE A 636 -10.70 2.44 -13.57
CA PHE A 636 -9.93 2.98 -12.47
C PHE A 636 -10.56 4.29 -11.99
N ILE A 637 -10.96 4.36 -10.74
CA ILE A 637 -11.55 5.55 -10.15
C ILE A 637 -10.47 6.54 -9.78
N THR A 638 -10.47 7.69 -10.46
CA THR A 638 -9.56 8.80 -10.18
C THR A 638 -10.18 9.74 -9.12
N ILE A 639 -9.36 10.57 -8.48
CA ILE A 639 -9.82 11.51 -7.46
C ILE A 639 -10.62 12.66 -8.08
N ASN A 640 -10.16 13.17 -9.24
CA ASN A 640 -10.66 14.41 -9.81
C ASN A 640 -11.40 14.24 -11.16
N GLU A 641 -11.21 13.11 -11.86
CA GLU A 641 -11.65 12.95 -13.24
C GLU A 641 -12.68 11.81 -13.46
N GLY A 642 -13.20 11.22 -12.38
CA GLY A 642 -14.13 10.09 -12.45
C GLY A 642 -13.44 8.78 -12.84
N ILE A 643 -14.13 7.91 -13.60
CA ILE A 643 -13.62 6.59 -13.97
C ILE A 643 -12.76 6.70 -15.24
N LYS A 644 -11.50 6.27 -15.17
CA LYS A 644 -10.61 6.07 -16.32
C LYS A 644 -10.53 4.59 -16.68
N VAL A 645 -10.81 4.26 -17.93
CA VAL A 645 -10.75 2.88 -18.41
C VAL A 645 -9.38 2.58 -18.99
N HIS A 646 -8.73 1.57 -18.42
CA HIS A 646 -7.43 1.07 -18.85
C HIS A 646 -7.53 -0.34 -19.42
N ARG A 647 -6.60 -0.70 -20.28
CA ARG A 647 -6.38 -2.09 -20.69
C ARG A 647 -5.65 -2.83 -19.57
N THR A 648 -5.94 -4.13 -19.43
CA THR A 648 -5.30 -4.97 -18.41
C THR A 648 -3.80 -5.19 -18.64
N ASP A 649 -3.34 -5.09 -19.89
CA ASP A 649 -1.94 -5.23 -20.32
C ASP A 649 -1.19 -3.89 -20.44
N CYS A 650 -1.77 -2.80 -20.00
CA CYS A 650 -1.11 -1.49 -19.97
C CYS A 650 0.03 -1.48 -18.92
N PRO A 651 1.22 -0.93 -19.21
CA PRO A 651 2.29 -0.81 -18.23
C PRO A 651 1.85 -0.12 -16.94
N ASN A 652 0.98 0.90 -17.05
CA ASN A 652 0.39 1.57 -15.89
C ASN A 652 -0.65 0.70 -15.17
N ALA A 653 -1.30 -0.26 -15.85
CA ALA A 653 -2.29 -1.14 -15.25
C ALA A 653 -1.70 -2.01 -14.15
N ILE A 654 -0.50 -2.55 -14.36
CA ILE A 654 0.22 -3.34 -13.36
C ILE A 654 0.47 -2.49 -12.11
N SER A 655 0.92 -1.26 -12.29
CA SER A 655 1.12 -0.31 -11.19
C SER A 655 -0.21 0.07 -10.51
N LEU A 656 -1.26 0.31 -11.30
CA LEU A 656 -2.59 0.64 -10.77
C LEU A 656 -3.21 -0.55 -10.05
N GLN A 657 -3.09 -1.77 -10.57
CA GLN A 657 -3.59 -3.00 -9.93
C GLN A 657 -2.79 -3.34 -8.67
N SER A 658 -1.49 -3.18 -8.71
CA SER A 658 -0.62 -3.45 -7.56
C SER A 658 -0.74 -2.39 -6.46
N ASN A 659 -0.96 -1.14 -6.84
CA ASN A 659 -0.93 0.00 -5.92
C ASN A 659 -2.31 0.55 -5.55
N PHE A 660 -3.37 0.27 -6.33
CA PHE A 660 -4.69 0.88 -6.17
C PHE A 660 -5.83 -0.10 -6.49
N ALA A 661 -5.66 -1.39 -6.12
CA ALA A 661 -6.64 -2.44 -6.41
C ALA A 661 -8.07 -2.09 -5.93
N TYR A 662 -8.19 -1.34 -4.83
CA TYR A 662 -9.45 -0.87 -4.27
C TYR A 662 -10.18 0.19 -5.12
N ARG A 663 -9.50 0.80 -6.10
CA ARG A 663 -10.08 1.75 -7.08
C ARG A 663 -10.41 1.10 -8.40
N ILE A 664 -10.24 -0.21 -8.50
CA ILE A 664 -10.45 -0.95 -9.74
C ILE A 664 -11.85 -1.52 -9.76
N MET A 665 -12.56 -1.23 -10.84
CA MET A 665 -13.85 -1.80 -11.14
C MET A 665 -13.74 -2.71 -12.35
N GLN A 666 -14.46 -3.83 -12.35
CA GLN A 666 -14.62 -4.63 -13.56
C GLN A 666 -15.35 -3.80 -14.61
N ALA A 667 -14.85 -3.79 -15.83
CA ALA A 667 -15.47 -3.15 -16.97
C ALA A 667 -15.64 -4.17 -18.09
N LYS A 668 -16.80 -4.13 -18.76
CA LYS A 668 -17.15 -5.04 -19.83
C LYS A 668 -17.73 -4.25 -21.00
N TRP A 669 -17.26 -4.56 -22.22
CA TRP A 669 -17.80 -3.96 -23.43
C TRP A 669 -19.21 -4.44 -23.70
N ILE A 670 -20.11 -3.50 -24.00
CA ILE A 670 -21.39 -3.75 -24.65
C ILE A 670 -21.18 -3.61 -26.15
N ASP A 671 -22.05 -4.18 -26.96
CA ASP A 671 -21.93 -4.21 -28.43
C ASP A 671 -21.62 -2.82 -29.03
N SER A 672 -20.53 -2.73 -29.79
CA SER A 672 -19.92 -1.48 -30.26
C SER A 672 -19.74 -1.44 -31.77
N SER A 673 -20.60 -2.09 -32.54
CA SER A 673 -20.45 -2.34 -34.00
C SER A 673 -20.40 -1.10 -34.90
N GLN A 674 -20.57 0.12 -34.38
CA GLN A 674 -20.66 1.34 -35.20
C GLN A 674 -19.67 2.47 -34.87
N GLN A 675 -18.74 2.29 -33.94
CA GLN A 675 -17.79 3.36 -33.58
C GLN A 675 -16.37 3.06 -34.06
N GLU A 676 -15.67 4.11 -34.46
CA GLU A 676 -14.28 4.06 -34.91
C GLU A 676 -13.31 4.49 -33.78
N PHE A 677 -12.24 3.72 -33.57
CA PHE A 677 -11.25 3.91 -32.51
C PHE A 677 -9.85 4.05 -33.09
N LYS A 678 -9.03 4.93 -32.48
CA LYS A 678 -7.65 5.11 -32.86
C LYS A 678 -6.76 4.08 -32.17
N ALA A 679 -5.88 3.43 -32.93
CA ALA A 679 -4.86 2.53 -32.41
C ALA A 679 -3.50 2.86 -33.03
N SER A 680 -2.46 3.02 -32.19
CA SER A 680 -1.11 3.28 -32.65
C SER A 680 -0.23 2.02 -32.50
N ILE A 681 0.58 1.74 -33.52
CA ILE A 681 1.48 0.59 -33.62
C ILE A 681 2.90 1.08 -33.93
N ASN A 682 3.90 0.50 -33.26
CA ASN A 682 5.30 0.66 -33.63
C ASN A 682 5.75 -0.53 -34.48
N ILE A 683 6.49 -0.25 -35.53
CA ILE A 683 7.02 -1.22 -36.47
C ILE A 683 8.54 -1.02 -36.52
N THR A 684 9.30 -2.09 -36.41
CA THR A 684 10.76 -2.08 -36.56
C THR A 684 11.22 -3.22 -37.44
N GLY A 685 12.27 -3.01 -38.20
CA GLY A 685 12.83 -4.03 -39.08
C GLY A 685 13.99 -3.52 -39.93
N MET A 686 14.39 -4.29 -40.97
CA MET A 686 15.38 -3.89 -41.92
C MET A 686 14.81 -2.95 -42.98
N ASP A 687 15.53 -1.87 -43.28
CA ASP A 687 15.11 -0.89 -44.28
C ASP A 687 15.26 -1.51 -45.70
N THR A 688 14.11 -1.82 -46.28
CA THR A 688 14.01 -2.42 -47.63
C THR A 688 13.28 -1.51 -48.56
N MET A 689 13.71 -1.48 -49.84
CA MET A 689 13.08 -0.65 -50.86
C MET A 689 11.66 -1.14 -51.15
N GLY A 690 10.64 -0.26 -51.07
CA GLY A 690 9.24 -0.60 -51.28
C GLY A 690 8.41 -0.90 -50.02
N LEU A 691 9.02 -0.98 -48.84
CA LEU A 691 8.33 -1.29 -47.57
C LEU A 691 7.11 -0.41 -47.29
N THR A 692 7.22 0.89 -47.54
CA THR A 692 6.08 1.83 -47.34
C THR A 692 4.90 1.50 -48.24
N ASN A 693 5.18 1.10 -49.48
CA ASN A 693 4.14 0.70 -50.44
C ASN A 693 3.42 -0.59 -50.01
N GLU A 694 4.18 -1.60 -49.56
CA GLU A 694 3.60 -2.83 -49.03
C GLU A 694 2.78 -2.61 -47.77
N LEU A 695 3.25 -1.79 -46.83
CA LEU A 695 2.53 -1.42 -45.61
C LEU A 695 1.20 -0.74 -45.98
N THR A 696 1.21 0.25 -46.86
CA THR A 696 -0.02 0.97 -47.26
C THR A 696 -0.98 0.10 -48.04
N LYS A 697 -0.48 -0.80 -48.91
CA LYS A 697 -1.28 -1.77 -49.65
C LYS A 697 -2.01 -2.73 -48.71
N ILE A 698 -1.33 -3.32 -47.74
CA ILE A 698 -1.92 -4.25 -46.76
C ILE A 698 -2.95 -3.53 -45.91
N ILE A 699 -2.64 -2.33 -45.41
CA ILE A 699 -3.52 -1.62 -44.48
C ILE A 699 -4.77 -1.09 -45.16
N SER A 700 -4.60 -0.35 -46.28
CA SER A 700 -5.70 0.36 -46.93
C SER A 700 -6.42 -0.50 -47.97
N SER A 701 -5.69 -1.25 -48.79
CA SER A 701 -6.30 -2.00 -49.91
C SER A 701 -6.81 -3.38 -49.52
N GLU A 702 -6.06 -4.12 -48.65
CA GLU A 702 -6.46 -5.48 -48.28
C GLU A 702 -7.32 -5.54 -47.01
N MET A 703 -6.99 -4.71 -46.01
CA MET A 703 -7.70 -4.72 -44.72
C MET A 703 -8.78 -3.65 -44.63
N HIS A 704 -8.85 -2.73 -45.60
CA HIS A 704 -9.78 -1.59 -45.61
C HIS A 704 -9.74 -0.76 -44.32
N VAL A 705 -8.53 -0.63 -43.74
CA VAL A 705 -8.29 0.13 -42.50
C VAL A 705 -7.79 1.52 -42.90
N ASN A 706 -8.36 2.55 -42.29
CA ASN A 706 -7.96 3.93 -42.53
C ASN A 706 -6.68 4.28 -41.74
N ILE A 707 -5.70 4.86 -42.45
CA ILE A 707 -4.46 5.34 -41.86
C ILE A 707 -4.65 6.80 -41.47
N GLN A 708 -4.51 7.12 -40.19
CA GLN A 708 -4.56 8.50 -39.72
C GLN A 708 -3.19 9.19 -39.83
N SER A 709 -2.13 8.48 -39.44
CA SER A 709 -0.75 8.98 -39.54
C SER A 709 0.21 7.83 -39.74
N ILE A 710 1.26 8.05 -40.53
CA ILE A 710 2.39 7.14 -40.68
C ILE A 710 3.66 7.95 -40.63
N SER A 711 4.61 7.51 -39.81
CA SER A 711 5.95 8.09 -39.70
C SER A 711 6.94 6.94 -39.76
N LEU A 712 7.81 6.94 -40.75
CA LEU A 712 8.87 5.95 -40.95
C LEU A 712 10.20 6.68 -41.01
N SER A 713 11.19 6.22 -40.29
CA SER A 713 12.56 6.71 -40.32
C SER A 713 13.53 5.54 -40.47
N GLY A 714 14.37 5.59 -41.48
CA GLY A 714 15.47 4.62 -41.70
C GLY A 714 16.81 5.23 -41.24
N ASP A 715 17.59 4.49 -40.50
CA ASP A 715 18.94 4.82 -40.10
C ASP A 715 19.80 3.56 -40.02
N ALA A 716 20.99 3.61 -40.66
CA ALA A 716 21.98 2.50 -40.68
C ALA A 716 21.42 1.12 -41.07
N GLY A 717 20.47 1.07 -42.02
CA GLY A 717 19.88 -0.17 -42.51
C GLY A 717 18.75 -0.75 -41.66
N ILE A 718 18.35 -0.05 -40.59
CA ILE A 718 17.21 -0.39 -39.74
C ILE A 718 16.16 0.70 -39.88
N PHE A 719 14.85 0.33 -40.03
CA PHE A 719 13.79 1.30 -39.98
C PHE A 719 13.04 1.21 -38.64
N LYS A 720 12.54 2.35 -38.20
CA LYS A 720 11.59 2.48 -37.10
C LYS A 720 10.41 3.29 -37.60
N GLY A 721 9.20 2.78 -37.35
CA GLY A 721 7.98 3.43 -37.78
C GLY A 721 6.92 3.45 -36.70
N GLN A 722 6.14 4.53 -36.71
CA GLN A 722 4.93 4.65 -35.94
C GLN A 722 3.74 4.86 -36.89
N LEU A 723 2.73 4.02 -36.73
CA LEU A 723 1.52 4.01 -37.53
C LEU A 723 0.32 4.18 -36.62
N THR A 724 -0.58 5.14 -36.92
CA THR A 724 -1.85 5.28 -36.26
C THR A 724 -2.97 4.95 -37.25
N VAL A 725 -3.77 3.98 -36.90
CA VAL A 725 -4.90 3.47 -37.70
C VAL A 725 -6.22 3.66 -36.98
N ILE A 726 -7.32 3.70 -37.78
CA ILE A 726 -8.69 3.76 -37.28
C ILE A 726 -9.31 2.38 -37.44
N VAL A 727 -9.69 1.74 -36.33
CA VAL A 727 -10.23 0.39 -36.28
C VAL A 727 -11.51 0.33 -35.46
N GLN A 728 -12.42 -0.62 -35.75
CA GLN A 728 -13.65 -0.79 -35.00
C GLN A 728 -13.47 -1.63 -33.73
N ASN A 729 -12.53 -2.57 -33.73
CA ASN A 729 -12.28 -3.47 -32.60
C ASN A 729 -10.89 -4.08 -32.63
N ASN A 730 -10.55 -4.76 -31.51
CA ASN A 730 -9.24 -5.40 -31.31
C ASN A 730 -9.01 -6.61 -32.25
N SER A 731 -10.09 -7.28 -32.73
CA SER A 731 -9.93 -8.41 -33.66
C SER A 731 -9.34 -7.95 -34.99
N ILE A 732 -9.82 -6.81 -35.52
CA ILE A 732 -9.30 -6.20 -36.76
C ILE A 732 -7.84 -5.75 -36.53
N LEU A 733 -7.55 -5.12 -35.42
CA LEU A 733 -6.19 -4.69 -35.09
C LEU A 733 -5.20 -5.85 -34.98
N LYS A 734 -5.57 -6.97 -34.37
CA LYS A 734 -4.73 -8.17 -34.27
C LYS A 734 -4.43 -8.76 -35.64
N LYS A 735 -5.44 -8.92 -36.48
CA LYS A 735 -5.26 -9.39 -37.87
C LYS A 735 -4.32 -8.47 -38.66
N LEU A 736 -4.45 -7.15 -38.46
CA LEU A 736 -3.59 -6.17 -39.10
C LEU A 736 -2.13 -6.33 -38.62
N ILE A 737 -1.90 -6.44 -37.32
CA ILE A 737 -0.57 -6.66 -36.74
C ILE A 737 0.07 -7.96 -37.29
N GLU A 738 -0.68 -9.05 -37.37
CA GLU A 738 -0.22 -10.32 -37.95
C GLU A 738 0.17 -10.20 -39.43
N LYS A 739 -0.66 -9.53 -40.24
CA LYS A 739 -0.33 -9.29 -41.64
C LYS A 739 0.92 -8.42 -41.82
N ILE A 740 1.06 -7.36 -41.03
CA ILE A 740 2.24 -6.49 -41.08
C ILE A 740 3.50 -7.26 -40.66
N LYS A 741 3.41 -8.14 -39.65
CA LYS A 741 4.53 -9.01 -39.25
C LYS A 741 5.05 -9.93 -40.36
N ASN A 742 4.18 -10.33 -41.29
CA ASN A 742 4.52 -11.21 -42.41
C ASN A 742 5.16 -10.49 -43.61
N ILE A 743 5.32 -9.17 -43.53
CA ILE A 743 6.03 -8.40 -44.57
C ILE A 743 7.55 -8.69 -44.46
N GLU A 744 8.17 -8.97 -45.56
CA GLU A 744 9.60 -9.19 -45.64
C GLU A 744 10.39 -7.95 -45.15
N GLY A 745 11.28 -8.15 -44.20
CA GLY A 745 12.03 -7.05 -43.58
C GLY A 745 11.42 -6.48 -42.31
N VAL A 746 10.20 -6.87 -41.90
CA VAL A 746 9.59 -6.44 -40.62
C VAL A 746 9.99 -7.44 -39.53
N ASP A 747 10.69 -6.97 -38.50
CA ASP A 747 11.10 -7.77 -37.35
C ASP A 747 10.08 -7.79 -36.25
N LYS A 748 9.57 -6.61 -35.87
CA LYS A 748 8.72 -6.46 -34.69
C LYS A 748 7.60 -5.45 -34.95
N VAL A 749 6.41 -5.85 -34.54
CA VAL A 749 5.22 -5.00 -34.59
C VAL A 749 4.57 -5.02 -33.20
N THR A 750 4.46 -3.88 -32.57
CA THR A 750 3.89 -3.74 -31.22
C THR A 750 2.89 -2.59 -31.15
N ARG A 751 1.84 -2.77 -30.36
CA ARG A 751 0.92 -1.69 -30.07
C ARG A 751 1.61 -0.66 -29.17
N VAL A 752 1.40 0.63 -29.44
CA VAL A 752 2.05 1.71 -28.68
C VAL A 752 1.35 1.90 -27.33
N TYR A 753 2.15 2.13 -26.30
CA TYR A 753 1.71 2.66 -25.04
C TYR A 753 2.31 4.07 -24.90
N ASN A 754 1.46 5.06 -24.73
CA ASN A 754 1.95 6.43 -24.44
C ASN A 754 2.32 6.49 -22.96
N ASN A 755 3.57 6.74 -22.67
CA ASN A 755 4.06 6.93 -21.30
C ASN A 755 3.54 8.21 -20.67
#